data_b616c816680d581e47dc3c932f490e1f
#
_entry.id   b616c816680d581e47dc3c932f490e1f
#
_cell.length_a   1.000
_cell.length_b   1.000
_cell.length_c   1.000
_cell.angle_alpha   90.00
_cell.angle_beta   90.00
_cell.angle_gamma   90.00
#
_symmetry.space_group_name_H-M   'P 1'
#
loop_
_entity.id
_entity.type
_entity.pdbx_description
1 polymer ?
#
loop_
_entity_poly.entity_id
_entity_poly.type
_entity_poly.pdbx_seq_one_letter_code
_entity_poly.pdbx_strand_id
1 'polypeptide(L)'
;MTPPNSGLYAHKYEEEFQPYMSQFVTAVWNLLLATGQEAKYDLLVSNAIQFLASVADRPHYKNLFENEQVLSSICEKVIVPNMEMRECDVEMFEDNPEEFIRRDLEGSDVDTRRRAACDLVKGLSRHFEQKITSIFGMYVKTMLENYNSNPSQWKSKDAAMYLVTSLATRAKTAKHGITQTNELVNLSEFCGAHVIPELSQLSNMAQLAIVKAACVKYVMVFRSQLPPDTVKASLSSLVQLLTSPSVVVHTYAAAAIDKILIMKDAEGKALVKSAELAPLAENLLKNLFSAFDQPGSNENEYIMKAVMRSFSALQEAVVPYLAHLLPPLTNKLTQAAKNPTRPHYNHYLFESLSLSIRIVCKSNPAAVTNFEQVLFPVFEEILKTDVQEFVPYVFQIMSLMLELHSGGSVPEQYIQLFPFLLVPVLWERPANIHPLVRLIQAFISRGPAQVVQHVSGLLGVFQKLIASKNNDHEGFYLLQSMVEHLPADALTQYLKQVFTILFQRLMSSKTTKYVKSLLVFFFVFVIKNGGSALIQMIEGIQQGMFGMVCDSLIVKDGTVQKISGTTEKKISAVGITKLLTETPELFGGAYSAQFVPLLTALVALFELPEDTSTPDNEHFIEIEDTPGYQTAYSQLIFAGKPDMEPVGLAGVGDPRHKLVIIWEIF
;
A
#
# COMPACT_ATOMS: atom_id res chain seq x y z
N MET A 1 34.87 -27.14 6.62
CA MET A 1 33.76 -26.20 6.92
C MET A 1 33.21 -25.69 5.60
N THR A 2 31.91 -25.69 5.43
CA THR A 2 31.26 -25.05 4.26
C THR A 2 31.28 -23.53 4.43
N PRO A 3 31.32 -22.73 3.35
CA PRO A 3 31.31 -21.26 3.43
C PRO A 3 30.23 -20.63 4.34
N PRO A 4 28.96 -21.11 4.39
CA PRO A 4 27.95 -20.61 5.31
C PRO A 4 28.37 -20.75 6.78
N ASN A 5 28.98 -21.86 7.16
CA ASN A 5 29.42 -22.07 8.54
C ASN A 5 30.59 -21.14 8.90
N SER A 6 31.49 -20.86 7.95
CA SER A 6 32.59 -19.91 8.18
C SER A 6 32.09 -18.49 8.45
N GLY A 7 31.07 -18.04 7.72
CA GLY A 7 30.40 -16.74 7.95
C GLY A 7 29.75 -16.66 9.33
N LEU A 8 29.07 -17.72 9.77
CA LEU A 8 28.47 -17.81 11.09
C LEU A 8 29.49 -17.72 12.22
N TYR A 9 30.63 -18.45 12.11
CA TYR A 9 31.70 -18.39 13.08
C TYR A 9 32.40 -17.04 13.11
N ALA A 10 32.65 -16.44 11.94
CA ALA A 10 33.22 -15.11 11.85
C ALA A 10 32.31 -14.03 12.50
N HIS A 11 31.01 -14.28 12.60
CA HIS A 11 30.08 -13.36 13.23
C HIS A 11 29.90 -13.58 14.73
N LYS A 12 29.80 -14.84 15.18
CA LYS A 12 29.53 -15.19 16.59
C LYS A 12 30.77 -15.40 17.46
N TYR A 13 31.90 -15.76 16.85
CA TYR A 13 33.12 -16.11 17.52
C TYR A 13 34.31 -15.40 16.88
N GLU A 14 34.21 -14.08 16.80
CA GLU A 14 35.14 -13.24 16.06
C GLU A 14 36.57 -13.34 16.61
N GLU A 15 36.74 -13.31 17.93
CA GLU A 15 38.06 -13.36 18.59
C GLU A 15 38.75 -14.69 18.34
N GLU A 16 38.04 -15.80 18.43
CA GLU A 16 38.58 -17.14 18.22
C GLU A 16 38.86 -17.42 16.74
N PHE A 17 38.09 -16.80 15.83
CA PHE A 17 38.23 -17.03 14.39
C PHE A 17 39.25 -16.11 13.72
N GLN A 18 39.54 -14.96 14.32
CA GLN A 18 40.46 -13.95 13.76
C GLN A 18 41.83 -14.49 13.35
N PRO A 19 42.53 -15.35 14.14
CA PRO A 19 43.84 -15.88 13.75
C PRO A 19 43.85 -16.73 12.48
N TYR A 20 42.70 -17.30 12.11
CA TYR A 20 42.53 -18.18 10.97
C TYR A 20 41.97 -17.49 9.74
N MET A 21 41.49 -16.23 9.86
CA MET A 21 40.76 -15.52 8.81
C MET A 21 41.55 -15.43 7.50
N SER A 22 42.86 -15.12 7.55
CA SER A 22 43.69 -15.03 6.36
C SER A 22 43.78 -16.36 5.61
N GLN A 23 43.83 -17.49 6.34
CA GLN A 23 43.86 -18.83 5.74
C GLN A 23 42.51 -19.15 5.06
N PHE A 24 41.38 -18.80 5.71
CA PHE A 24 40.06 -19.00 5.12
C PHE A 24 39.84 -18.13 3.89
N VAL A 25 40.23 -16.85 3.92
CA VAL A 25 40.15 -15.95 2.76
C VAL A 25 40.97 -16.52 1.60
N THR A 26 42.20 -17.01 1.86
CA THR A 26 43.03 -17.63 0.84
C THR A 26 42.42 -18.91 0.27
N ALA A 27 41.84 -19.76 1.13
CA ALA A 27 41.15 -20.98 0.70
C ALA A 27 39.92 -20.68 -0.17
N VAL A 28 39.09 -19.69 0.24
CA VAL A 28 37.91 -19.25 -0.53
C VAL A 28 38.35 -18.61 -1.86
N TRP A 29 39.40 -17.82 -1.87
CA TRP A 29 39.97 -17.26 -3.08
C TRP A 29 40.37 -18.36 -4.09
N ASN A 30 41.15 -19.36 -3.63
CA ASN A 30 41.54 -20.47 -4.47
C ASN A 30 40.36 -21.30 -4.97
N LEU A 31 39.33 -21.48 -4.11
CA LEU A 31 38.09 -22.14 -4.49
C LEU A 31 37.40 -21.39 -5.64
N LEU A 32 37.26 -20.06 -5.54
CA LEU A 32 36.64 -19.26 -6.57
C LEU A 32 37.39 -19.28 -7.91
N LEU A 33 38.73 -19.30 -7.87
CA LEU A 33 39.53 -19.39 -9.08
C LEU A 33 39.48 -20.79 -9.73
N ALA A 34 39.26 -21.84 -8.94
CA ALA A 34 39.20 -23.21 -9.43
C ALA A 34 37.80 -23.66 -9.85
N THR A 35 36.77 -22.91 -9.49
CA THR A 35 35.37 -23.29 -9.74
C THR A 35 34.89 -22.70 -11.07
N GLY A 36 34.32 -23.54 -11.94
CA GLY A 36 33.78 -23.12 -13.23
C GLY A 36 32.44 -22.39 -13.16
N GLN A 37 31.93 -22.06 -14.36
CA GLN A 37 30.70 -21.25 -14.51
C GLN A 37 29.41 -22.09 -14.56
N GLU A 38 29.48 -23.42 -14.37
CA GLU A 38 28.31 -24.29 -14.42
C GLU A 38 27.34 -24.00 -13.28
N ALA A 39 26.03 -24.03 -13.58
CA ALA A 39 24.93 -23.70 -12.66
C ALA A 39 24.94 -24.56 -11.37
N LYS A 40 25.42 -25.82 -11.45
CA LYS A 40 25.52 -26.70 -10.28
C LYS A 40 26.41 -26.15 -9.14
N TYR A 41 27.28 -25.19 -9.45
CA TYR A 41 28.17 -24.55 -8.47
C TYR A 41 27.64 -23.20 -7.95
N ASP A 42 26.45 -22.74 -8.36
CA ASP A 42 25.95 -21.40 -8.04
C ASP A 42 25.87 -21.15 -6.55
N LEU A 43 25.28 -22.07 -5.81
CA LEU A 43 25.20 -21.95 -4.35
C LEU A 43 26.55 -21.93 -3.66
N LEU A 44 27.52 -22.72 -4.16
CA LEU A 44 28.88 -22.75 -3.62
C LEU A 44 29.58 -21.41 -3.86
N VAL A 45 29.51 -20.91 -5.10
CA VAL A 45 30.20 -19.68 -5.50
C VAL A 45 29.54 -18.46 -4.87
N SER A 46 28.21 -18.36 -4.84
CA SER A 46 27.52 -17.26 -4.19
C SER A 46 27.84 -17.19 -2.69
N ASN A 47 27.82 -18.31 -1.98
CA ASN A 47 28.20 -18.37 -0.58
C ASN A 47 29.68 -18.01 -0.35
N ALA A 48 30.56 -18.42 -1.25
CA ALA A 48 32.00 -18.10 -1.19
C ALA A 48 32.22 -16.57 -1.37
N ILE A 49 31.52 -15.95 -2.33
CA ILE A 49 31.60 -14.50 -2.55
C ILE A 49 30.96 -13.74 -1.39
N GLN A 50 29.82 -14.20 -0.87
CA GLN A 50 29.18 -13.60 0.32
C GLN A 50 30.08 -13.67 1.55
N PHE A 51 30.84 -14.76 1.73
CA PHE A 51 31.84 -14.82 2.79
C PHE A 51 32.88 -13.71 2.60
N LEU A 52 33.45 -13.55 1.41
CA LEU A 52 34.42 -12.47 1.13
C LEU A 52 33.77 -11.08 1.36
N ALA A 53 32.53 -10.89 0.96
CA ALA A 53 31.79 -9.66 1.19
C ALA A 53 31.65 -9.36 2.70
N SER A 54 31.30 -10.37 3.50
CA SER A 54 31.18 -10.24 4.96
C SER A 54 32.51 -9.93 5.65
N VAL A 55 33.64 -10.43 5.13
CA VAL A 55 34.97 -10.11 5.64
C VAL A 55 35.38 -8.68 5.23
N ALA A 56 35.16 -8.33 3.96
CA ALA A 56 35.48 -7.01 3.42
C ALA A 56 34.71 -5.87 4.12
N ASP A 57 33.52 -6.15 4.63
CA ASP A 57 32.65 -5.21 5.35
C ASP A 57 33.19 -4.83 6.75
N ARG A 58 34.13 -5.62 7.31
CA ARG A 58 34.62 -5.45 8.68
C ARG A 58 35.91 -4.66 8.75
N PRO A 59 35.97 -3.63 9.60
CA PRO A 59 37.19 -2.80 9.74
C PRO A 59 38.46 -3.57 10.13
N HIS A 60 38.30 -4.62 10.94
CA HIS A 60 39.43 -5.42 11.46
C HIS A 60 40.20 -6.19 10.37
N TYR A 61 39.53 -6.48 9.24
CA TYR A 61 40.13 -7.27 8.15
C TYR A 61 40.49 -6.45 6.91
N LYS A 62 40.37 -5.11 6.99
CA LYS A 62 40.67 -4.23 5.86
C LYS A 62 42.07 -4.42 5.27
N ASN A 63 43.05 -4.78 6.09
CA ASN A 63 44.43 -5.03 5.66
C ASN A 63 44.55 -6.16 4.63
N LEU A 64 43.60 -7.11 4.60
CA LEU A 64 43.57 -8.20 3.62
C LEU A 64 43.26 -7.70 2.20
N PHE A 65 42.64 -6.54 2.09
CA PHE A 65 42.16 -5.96 0.82
C PHE A 65 42.81 -4.61 0.47
N GLU A 66 43.76 -4.11 1.26
CA GLU A 66 44.31 -2.77 1.14
C GLU A 66 45.17 -2.54 -0.12
N ASN A 67 45.76 -3.64 -0.65
CA ASN A 67 46.62 -3.60 -1.82
C ASN A 67 45.81 -3.43 -3.12
N GLU A 68 46.17 -2.46 -3.96
CA GLU A 68 45.46 -2.17 -5.23
C GLU A 68 45.48 -3.34 -6.21
N GLN A 69 46.59 -4.13 -6.22
CA GLN A 69 46.65 -5.31 -7.07
C GLN A 69 45.68 -6.40 -6.61
N VAL A 70 45.45 -6.52 -5.28
CA VAL A 70 44.44 -7.43 -4.72
C VAL A 70 43.05 -6.96 -5.14
N LEU A 71 42.75 -5.68 -5.01
CA LEU A 71 41.45 -5.10 -5.41
C LEU A 71 41.19 -5.26 -6.91
N SER A 72 42.19 -5.00 -7.75
CA SER A 72 42.12 -5.23 -9.20
C SER A 72 41.88 -6.70 -9.53
N SER A 73 42.61 -7.62 -8.89
CA SER A 73 42.44 -9.07 -9.07
C SER A 73 41.05 -9.56 -8.63
N ILE A 74 40.51 -9.01 -7.55
CA ILE A 74 39.14 -9.32 -7.10
C ILE A 74 38.11 -8.84 -8.14
N CYS A 75 38.28 -7.65 -8.69
CA CYS A 75 37.42 -7.13 -9.74
C CYS A 75 37.44 -8.03 -10.98
N GLU A 76 38.64 -8.30 -11.50
CA GLU A 76 38.83 -9.02 -12.75
C GLU A 76 38.44 -10.51 -12.66
N LYS A 77 38.83 -11.19 -11.58
CA LYS A 77 38.71 -12.64 -11.47
C LYS A 77 37.48 -13.13 -10.72
N VAL A 78 36.87 -12.29 -9.88
CA VAL A 78 35.71 -12.69 -9.07
C VAL A 78 34.49 -11.86 -9.41
N ILE A 79 34.54 -10.51 -9.38
CA ILE A 79 33.36 -9.66 -9.51
C ILE A 79 32.84 -9.67 -10.94
N VAL A 80 33.63 -9.27 -11.93
CA VAL A 80 33.19 -9.17 -13.32
C VAL A 80 32.69 -10.50 -13.86
N PRO A 81 33.39 -11.64 -13.72
CA PRO A 81 32.92 -12.93 -14.24
C PRO A 81 31.65 -13.46 -13.60
N ASN A 82 31.31 -13.01 -12.37
CA ASN A 82 30.09 -13.39 -11.68
C ASN A 82 28.97 -12.33 -11.83
N MET A 83 29.27 -11.17 -12.45
CA MET A 83 28.27 -10.18 -12.87
C MET A 83 27.79 -10.39 -14.31
N GLU A 84 28.61 -10.95 -15.19
CA GLU A 84 28.22 -11.23 -16.57
C GLU A 84 27.10 -12.27 -16.66
N MET A 85 26.20 -12.09 -17.61
CA MET A 85 25.13 -13.05 -17.92
C MET A 85 25.69 -14.30 -18.55
N ARG A 86 25.41 -15.44 -17.93
CA ARG A 86 25.77 -16.77 -18.48
C ARG A 86 24.62 -17.30 -19.34
N GLU A 87 24.86 -18.41 -20.06
CA GLU A 87 23.82 -19.04 -20.89
C GLU A 87 22.56 -19.38 -20.08
N CYS A 88 22.71 -19.98 -18.89
CA CYS A 88 21.57 -20.30 -18.02
C CYS A 88 20.80 -19.07 -17.50
N ASP A 89 21.46 -17.92 -17.38
CA ASP A 89 20.80 -16.67 -16.99
C ASP A 89 20.02 -16.09 -18.18
N VAL A 90 20.55 -16.23 -19.42
CA VAL A 90 19.86 -15.88 -20.66
C VAL A 90 18.65 -16.80 -20.88
N GLU A 91 18.82 -18.11 -20.74
CA GLU A 91 17.72 -19.08 -20.79
C GLU A 91 16.61 -18.72 -19.79
N MET A 92 16.97 -18.35 -18.54
CA MET A 92 15.98 -17.91 -17.56
C MET A 92 15.25 -16.63 -18.00
N PHE A 93 15.97 -15.66 -18.59
CA PHE A 93 15.39 -14.42 -19.10
C PHE A 93 14.39 -14.67 -20.24
N GLU A 94 14.66 -15.62 -21.12
CA GLU A 94 13.87 -15.92 -22.30
C GLU A 94 12.74 -16.92 -22.00
N ASP A 95 13.05 -18.03 -21.31
CA ASP A 95 12.15 -19.17 -21.14
C ASP A 95 11.36 -19.12 -19.82
N ASN A 96 11.88 -18.43 -18.79
CA ASN A 96 11.20 -18.27 -17.50
C ASN A 96 11.24 -16.82 -17.00
N PRO A 97 10.66 -15.88 -17.78
CA PRO A 97 10.75 -14.45 -17.50
C PRO A 97 10.11 -14.06 -16.17
N GLU A 98 9.08 -14.76 -15.70
CA GLU A 98 8.42 -14.49 -14.41
C GLU A 98 9.40 -14.72 -13.25
N GLU A 99 10.13 -15.82 -13.25
CA GLU A 99 11.14 -16.10 -12.23
C GLU A 99 12.32 -15.11 -12.31
N PHE A 100 12.73 -14.73 -13.53
CA PHE A 100 13.77 -13.71 -13.70
C PHE A 100 13.33 -12.37 -13.12
N ILE A 101 12.11 -11.91 -13.41
CA ILE A 101 11.54 -10.66 -12.89
C ILE A 101 11.47 -10.71 -11.37
N ARG A 102 10.95 -11.81 -10.80
CA ARG A 102 10.83 -11.99 -9.36
C ARG A 102 12.19 -11.89 -8.66
N ARG A 103 13.20 -12.54 -9.19
CA ARG A 103 14.57 -12.49 -8.63
C ARG A 103 15.17 -11.09 -8.72
N ASP A 104 15.07 -10.47 -9.88
CA ASP A 104 15.80 -9.24 -10.18
C ASP A 104 15.10 -7.96 -9.69
N LEU A 105 13.75 -7.87 -9.73
CA LEU A 105 12.99 -6.71 -9.25
C LEU A 105 12.64 -6.80 -7.77
N GLU A 106 12.21 -7.96 -7.28
CA GLU A 106 11.75 -8.13 -5.91
C GLU A 106 12.90 -8.44 -4.93
N GLY A 107 14.08 -8.73 -5.45
CA GLY A 107 15.25 -8.99 -4.63
C GLY A 107 15.24 -10.37 -3.96
N SER A 108 14.51 -11.34 -4.51
CA SER A 108 14.54 -12.74 -4.08
C SER A 108 15.79 -13.49 -4.60
N ASP A 109 16.73 -12.76 -5.21
CA ASP A 109 17.98 -13.24 -5.80
C ASP A 109 19.13 -13.45 -4.80
N VAL A 110 18.82 -13.60 -3.51
CA VAL A 110 19.79 -13.59 -2.40
C VAL A 110 20.96 -14.57 -2.62
N ASP A 111 20.68 -15.70 -3.27
CA ASP A 111 21.64 -16.79 -3.48
C ASP A 111 22.27 -16.79 -4.88
N THR A 112 22.09 -15.74 -5.68
CA THR A 112 22.70 -15.66 -7.01
C THR A 112 24.15 -15.17 -6.95
N ARG A 113 25.00 -15.66 -7.88
CA ARG A 113 26.38 -15.19 -8.02
C ARG A 113 26.44 -13.68 -8.26
N ARG A 114 25.52 -13.17 -9.09
CA ARG A 114 25.42 -11.76 -9.47
C ARG A 114 25.12 -10.88 -8.25
N ARG A 115 24.20 -11.29 -7.40
CA ARG A 115 23.88 -10.58 -6.16
C ARG A 115 25.05 -10.60 -5.20
N ALA A 116 25.69 -11.76 -5.00
CA ALA A 116 26.85 -11.88 -4.15
C ALA A 116 28.01 -10.98 -4.62
N ALA A 117 28.25 -10.91 -5.93
CA ALA A 117 29.25 -10.01 -6.51
C ALA A 117 28.91 -8.52 -6.23
N CYS A 118 27.65 -8.12 -6.36
CA CYS A 118 27.21 -6.78 -5.99
C CYS A 118 27.44 -6.47 -4.51
N ASP A 119 27.17 -7.40 -3.63
CA ASP A 119 27.37 -7.22 -2.18
C ASP A 119 28.85 -7.17 -1.81
N LEU A 120 29.72 -7.90 -2.52
CA LEU A 120 31.17 -7.78 -2.36
C LEU A 120 31.68 -6.37 -2.77
N VAL A 121 31.19 -5.81 -3.89
CA VAL A 121 31.51 -4.42 -4.28
C VAL A 121 31.12 -3.45 -3.18
N LYS A 122 29.93 -3.58 -2.61
CA LYS A 122 29.46 -2.71 -1.51
C LYS A 122 30.32 -2.86 -0.25
N GLY A 123 30.68 -4.08 0.13
CA GLY A 123 31.54 -4.34 1.29
C GLY A 123 32.92 -3.70 1.13
N LEU A 124 33.55 -3.88 -0.04
CA LEU A 124 34.83 -3.24 -0.35
C LEU A 124 34.74 -1.71 -0.40
N SER A 125 33.64 -1.16 -0.93
CA SER A 125 33.44 0.29 -1.04
C SER A 125 33.34 0.99 0.32
N ARG A 126 32.94 0.30 1.39
CA ARG A 126 32.88 0.89 2.75
C ARG A 126 34.24 1.37 3.27
N HIS A 127 35.30 0.68 2.90
CA HIS A 127 36.65 0.96 3.43
C HIS A 127 37.61 1.53 2.37
N PHE A 128 37.34 1.28 1.09
CA PHE A 128 38.25 1.60 -0.01
C PHE A 128 37.56 2.37 -1.14
N GLU A 129 36.59 3.22 -0.83
CA GLU A 129 35.69 3.86 -1.81
C GLU A 129 36.44 4.50 -2.98
N GLN A 130 37.44 5.35 -2.71
CA GLN A 130 38.20 6.03 -3.78
C GLN A 130 38.97 5.04 -4.66
N LYS A 131 39.69 4.09 -4.06
CA LYS A 131 40.46 3.07 -4.80
C LYS A 131 39.53 2.20 -5.64
N ILE A 132 38.45 1.68 -5.05
CA ILE A 132 37.48 0.83 -5.72
C ILE A 132 36.80 1.59 -6.87
N THR A 133 36.37 2.82 -6.66
CA THR A 133 35.73 3.62 -7.72
C THR A 133 36.69 3.89 -8.87
N SER A 134 37.96 4.16 -8.60
CA SER A 134 38.98 4.36 -9.64
C SER A 134 39.28 3.07 -10.40
N ILE A 135 39.59 1.96 -9.69
CA ILE A 135 39.94 0.69 -10.32
C ILE A 135 38.74 0.13 -11.11
N PHE A 136 37.58 0.05 -10.49
CA PHE A 136 36.39 -0.52 -11.13
C PHE A 136 35.85 0.36 -12.24
N GLY A 137 36.02 1.69 -12.14
CA GLY A 137 35.71 2.64 -13.20
C GLY A 137 36.50 2.38 -14.48
N MET A 138 37.77 1.93 -14.39
CA MET A 138 38.54 1.52 -15.57
C MET A 138 37.94 0.29 -16.26
N TYR A 139 37.50 -0.71 -15.47
CA TYR A 139 36.80 -1.87 -16.04
C TYR A 139 35.48 -1.51 -16.69
N VAL A 140 34.67 -0.65 -16.04
CA VAL A 140 33.42 -0.13 -16.62
C VAL A 140 33.70 0.55 -17.98
N LYS A 141 34.71 1.42 -18.04
CA LYS A 141 35.09 2.09 -19.28
C LYS A 141 35.45 1.10 -20.39
N THR A 142 36.30 0.13 -20.09
CA THR A 142 36.69 -0.92 -21.05
C THR A 142 35.50 -1.75 -21.53
N MET A 143 34.59 -2.13 -20.64
CA MET A 143 33.38 -2.87 -21.00
C MET A 143 32.46 -2.07 -21.93
N LEU A 144 32.30 -0.76 -21.68
CA LEU A 144 31.50 0.12 -22.52
C LEU A 144 32.16 0.38 -23.88
N GLU A 145 33.48 0.52 -23.95
CA GLU A 145 34.25 0.62 -25.20
C GLU A 145 34.11 -0.65 -26.03
N ASN A 146 34.16 -1.83 -25.43
CA ASN A 146 33.93 -3.11 -26.10
C ASN A 146 32.53 -3.18 -26.72
N TYR A 147 31.49 -2.79 -25.98
CA TYR A 147 30.13 -2.74 -26.52
C TYR A 147 29.97 -1.71 -27.63
N ASN A 148 30.52 -0.51 -27.47
CA ASN A 148 30.44 0.54 -28.50
C ASN A 148 31.13 0.17 -29.81
N SER A 149 32.23 -0.58 -29.73
CA SER A 149 32.92 -1.10 -30.89
C SER A 149 32.22 -2.30 -31.54
N ASN A 150 31.54 -3.10 -30.76
CA ASN A 150 30.80 -4.27 -31.23
C ASN A 150 29.56 -4.54 -30.32
N PRO A 151 28.35 -4.15 -30.76
CA PRO A 151 27.12 -4.37 -30.00
C PRO A 151 26.78 -5.84 -29.69
N SER A 152 27.40 -6.80 -30.40
CA SER A 152 27.26 -8.22 -30.05
C SER A 152 27.88 -8.56 -28.67
N GLN A 153 28.74 -7.69 -28.16
CA GLN A 153 29.28 -7.80 -26.80
C GLN A 153 28.37 -7.15 -25.74
N TRP A 154 27.07 -7.33 -25.89
CA TRP A 154 26.07 -6.78 -24.97
C TRP A 154 26.26 -7.23 -23.52
N LYS A 155 26.85 -8.41 -23.27
CA LYS A 155 27.16 -8.89 -21.91
C LYS A 155 28.07 -7.92 -21.16
N SER A 156 29.04 -7.30 -21.86
CA SER A 156 29.93 -6.28 -21.29
C SER A 156 29.15 -5.04 -20.85
N LYS A 157 28.18 -4.57 -21.64
CA LYS A 157 27.34 -3.42 -21.26
C LYS A 157 26.45 -3.74 -20.05
N ASP A 158 25.81 -4.90 -20.06
CA ASP A 158 24.98 -5.34 -18.94
C ASP A 158 25.79 -5.45 -17.65
N ALA A 159 26.97 -6.07 -17.69
CA ALA A 159 27.86 -6.16 -16.52
C ALA A 159 28.35 -4.77 -16.04
N ALA A 160 28.66 -3.86 -16.97
CA ALA A 160 29.04 -2.48 -16.65
C ALA A 160 27.90 -1.74 -15.93
N MET A 161 26.64 -1.91 -16.36
CA MET A 161 25.47 -1.33 -15.69
C MET A 161 25.31 -1.83 -14.25
N TYR A 162 25.50 -3.12 -14.02
CA TYR A 162 25.44 -3.72 -12.68
C TYR A 162 26.59 -3.27 -11.79
N LEU A 163 27.80 -3.17 -12.34
CA LEU A 163 28.98 -2.70 -11.60
C LEU A 163 28.82 -1.25 -11.17
N VAL A 164 28.36 -0.37 -12.08
CA VAL A 164 28.07 1.05 -11.76
C VAL A 164 26.97 1.16 -10.69
N THR A 165 25.90 0.37 -10.82
CA THR A 165 24.82 0.35 -9.83
C THR A 165 25.33 -0.07 -8.45
N SER A 166 26.22 -1.07 -8.40
CA SER A 166 26.80 -1.55 -7.14
C SER A 166 27.76 -0.54 -6.50
N LEU A 167 28.60 0.12 -7.31
CA LEU A 167 29.52 1.18 -6.86
C LEU A 167 28.77 2.40 -6.33
N ALA A 168 27.67 2.75 -6.99
CA ALA A 168 26.91 3.94 -6.65
C ALA A 168 26.00 3.76 -5.43
N THR A 169 25.51 2.56 -5.14
CA THR A 169 24.49 2.34 -4.11
C THR A 169 25.05 2.29 -2.72
N ARG A 170 24.62 3.20 -1.84
CA ARG A 170 24.90 3.15 -0.39
C ARG A 170 23.67 2.77 0.44
N ALA A 171 22.54 3.39 0.18
CA ALA A 171 21.28 3.06 0.82
C ALA A 171 20.12 3.09 -0.17
N LYS A 172 19.12 2.24 0.04
CA LYS A 172 17.92 2.17 -0.77
C LYS A 172 16.67 1.96 0.07
N THR A 173 15.54 2.44 -0.42
CA THR A 173 14.21 2.14 0.10
C THR A 173 13.30 1.71 -1.05
N ALA A 174 12.27 0.90 -0.77
CA ALA A 174 11.28 0.50 -1.78
C ALA A 174 10.58 1.73 -2.39
N LYS A 175 10.20 2.69 -1.53
CA LYS A 175 9.46 3.90 -1.92
C LYS A 175 10.26 4.85 -2.83
N HIS A 176 11.53 5.08 -2.54
CA HIS A 176 12.32 6.13 -3.22
C HIS A 176 13.41 5.57 -4.15
N GLY A 177 13.65 4.27 -4.16
CA GLY A 177 14.80 3.69 -4.81
C GLY A 177 16.08 3.93 -4.00
N ILE A 178 17.18 4.25 -4.67
CA ILE A 178 18.43 4.57 -3.98
C ILE A 178 18.35 5.98 -3.40
N THR A 179 18.58 6.09 -2.09
CA THR A 179 18.47 7.34 -1.33
C THR A 179 19.82 7.96 -1.00
N GLN A 180 20.87 7.14 -0.95
CA GLN A 180 22.25 7.60 -0.73
C GLN A 180 23.18 6.96 -1.75
N THR A 181 24.02 7.80 -2.34
CA THR A 181 24.94 7.41 -3.41
C THR A 181 26.40 7.73 -3.06
N ASN A 182 27.30 7.05 -3.77
CA ASN A 182 28.71 7.41 -3.80
C ASN A 182 28.89 8.63 -4.72
N GLU A 183 29.34 9.74 -4.17
CA GLU A 183 29.53 11.01 -4.88
C GLU A 183 30.63 10.96 -5.96
N LEU A 184 31.50 9.95 -5.91
CA LEU A 184 32.54 9.75 -6.92
C LEU A 184 32.00 9.15 -8.24
N VAL A 185 30.73 8.70 -8.25
CA VAL A 185 30.06 8.15 -9.43
C VAL A 185 29.08 9.17 -10.00
N ASN A 186 29.38 9.73 -11.17
CA ASN A 186 28.49 10.68 -11.83
C ASN A 186 27.32 9.97 -12.53
N LEU A 187 26.22 9.74 -11.76
CA LEU A 187 25.04 9.02 -12.23
C LEU A 187 24.35 9.71 -13.42
N SER A 188 24.26 11.04 -13.40
CA SER A 188 23.59 11.82 -14.45
C SER A 188 24.34 11.75 -15.77
N GLU A 189 25.65 11.89 -15.74
CA GLU A 189 26.51 11.75 -16.90
C GLU A 189 26.43 10.34 -17.48
N PHE A 190 26.55 9.33 -16.63
CA PHE A 190 26.43 7.93 -17.06
C PHE A 190 25.04 7.66 -17.69
N CYS A 191 23.97 8.17 -17.08
CA CYS A 191 22.62 8.06 -17.61
C CYS A 191 22.51 8.68 -18.99
N GLY A 192 22.97 9.91 -19.15
CA GLY A 192 22.94 10.64 -20.43
C GLY A 192 23.76 9.99 -21.53
N ALA A 193 24.94 9.46 -21.21
CA ALA A 193 25.86 8.87 -22.19
C ALA A 193 25.50 7.43 -22.58
N HIS A 194 25.00 6.62 -21.65
CA HIS A 194 24.91 5.16 -21.84
C HIS A 194 23.52 4.56 -21.66
N VAL A 195 22.59 5.26 -20.97
CA VAL A 195 21.24 4.75 -20.69
C VAL A 195 20.20 5.36 -21.63
N ILE A 196 20.09 6.68 -21.67
CA ILE A 196 19.07 7.38 -22.47
C ILE A 196 19.20 7.08 -23.97
N PRO A 197 20.41 7.10 -24.60
CA PRO A 197 20.54 6.75 -26.01
C PRO A 197 20.05 5.33 -26.31
N GLU A 198 20.32 4.39 -25.40
CA GLU A 198 19.89 3.00 -25.54
C GLU A 198 18.36 2.86 -25.42
N LEU A 199 17.74 3.53 -24.45
CA LEU A 199 16.28 3.54 -24.30
C LEU A 199 15.56 4.15 -25.50
N SER A 200 16.18 5.11 -26.17
CA SER A 200 15.61 5.82 -27.33
C SER A 200 15.74 5.02 -28.64
N GLN A 201 16.66 4.04 -28.70
CA GLN A 201 16.88 3.20 -29.85
C GLN A 201 15.94 1.99 -29.87
N LEU A 202 14.76 2.15 -30.50
CA LEU A 202 13.71 1.12 -30.48
C LEU A 202 13.88 0.02 -31.53
N SER A 203 14.68 0.26 -32.60
CA SER A 203 14.86 -0.68 -33.70
C SER A 203 15.52 -2.02 -33.31
N ASN A 204 16.29 -2.04 -32.23
CA ASN A 204 16.98 -3.22 -31.72
C ASN A 204 16.32 -3.79 -30.43
N MET A 205 15.08 -3.42 -30.16
CA MET A 205 14.38 -3.75 -28.91
C MET A 205 14.32 -5.25 -28.61
N ALA A 206 14.08 -6.09 -29.62
CA ALA A 206 14.04 -7.53 -29.46
C ALA A 206 15.45 -8.14 -29.34
N GLN A 207 16.43 -7.66 -30.14
CA GLN A 207 17.78 -8.20 -30.19
C GLN A 207 18.61 -7.90 -28.94
N LEU A 208 18.36 -6.73 -28.31
CA LEU A 208 19.06 -6.26 -27.12
C LEU A 208 18.13 -6.14 -25.92
N ALA A 209 17.17 -7.07 -25.78
CA ALA A 209 16.16 -7.06 -24.73
C ALA A 209 16.79 -6.98 -23.31
N ILE A 210 17.86 -7.71 -23.06
CA ILE A 210 18.56 -7.70 -21.76
C ILE A 210 19.15 -6.32 -21.46
N VAL A 211 19.79 -5.69 -22.46
CA VAL A 211 20.35 -4.33 -22.29
C VAL A 211 19.24 -3.31 -22.07
N LYS A 212 18.09 -3.44 -22.77
CA LYS A 212 16.93 -2.59 -22.55
C LYS A 212 16.41 -2.73 -21.10
N ALA A 213 16.24 -3.97 -20.63
CA ALA A 213 15.84 -4.23 -19.27
C ALA A 213 16.80 -3.61 -18.24
N ALA A 214 18.12 -3.77 -18.44
CA ALA A 214 19.13 -3.15 -17.58
C ALA A 214 19.03 -1.61 -17.56
N CYS A 215 18.82 -0.97 -18.72
CA CYS A 215 18.65 0.47 -18.82
C CYS A 215 17.37 0.96 -18.15
N VAL A 216 16.24 0.27 -18.32
CA VAL A 216 14.99 0.58 -17.62
C VAL A 216 15.17 0.45 -16.11
N LYS A 217 15.81 -0.63 -15.66
CA LYS A 217 16.13 -0.84 -14.24
C LYS A 217 17.00 0.27 -13.67
N TYR A 218 18.00 0.75 -14.43
CA TYR A 218 18.84 1.88 -14.00
C TYR A 218 18.00 3.12 -13.72
N VAL A 219 17.16 3.54 -14.64
CA VAL A 219 16.26 4.70 -14.47
C VAL A 219 15.36 4.50 -13.25
N MET A 220 14.74 3.32 -13.12
CA MET A 220 13.83 3.00 -12.02
C MET A 220 14.54 3.05 -10.65
N VAL A 221 15.75 2.50 -10.57
CA VAL A 221 16.53 2.40 -9.32
C VAL A 221 17.06 3.76 -8.89
N PHE A 222 17.58 4.56 -9.83
CA PHE A 222 18.16 5.87 -9.54
C PHE A 222 17.20 7.04 -9.72
N ARG A 223 15.89 6.81 -9.91
CA ARG A 223 14.89 7.87 -10.19
C ARG A 223 14.94 9.07 -9.24
N SER A 224 15.26 8.85 -7.96
CA SER A 224 15.37 9.93 -6.96
C SER A 224 16.69 10.70 -7.00
N GLN A 225 17.68 10.20 -7.73
CA GLN A 225 19.03 10.76 -7.83
C GLN A 225 19.29 11.40 -9.21
N LEU A 226 18.48 11.06 -10.19
CA LEU A 226 18.54 11.63 -11.53
C LEU A 226 17.81 12.98 -11.56
N PRO A 227 18.23 13.91 -12.46
CA PRO A 227 17.50 15.15 -12.67
C PRO A 227 16.02 14.88 -13.02
N PRO A 228 15.07 15.63 -12.43
CA PRO A 228 13.64 15.46 -12.71
C PRO A 228 13.29 15.47 -14.19
N ASP A 229 13.91 16.33 -14.98
CA ASP A 229 13.66 16.42 -16.43
C ASP A 229 14.13 15.19 -17.19
N THR A 230 15.25 14.58 -16.76
CA THR A 230 15.73 13.31 -17.34
C THR A 230 14.74 12.18 -17.06
N VAL A 231 14.22 12.11 -15.83
CA VAL A 231 13.22 11.09 -15.44
C VAL A 231 11.93 11.29 -16.25
N LYS A 232 11.42 12.52 -16.37
CA LYS A 232 10.24 12.83 -17.17
C LYS A 232 10.44 12.50 -18.65
N ALA A 233 11.58 12.87 -19.23
CA ALA A 233 11.90 12.60 -20.63
C ALA A 233 11.96 11.10 -20.95
N SER A 234 12.37 10.27 -19.98
CA SER A 234 12.42 8.81 -20.15
C SER A 234 11.05 8.16 -20.34
N LEU A 235 9.95 8.80 -19.87
CA LEU A 235 8.59 8.25 -19.98
C LEU A 235 8.20 7.93 -21.42
N SER A 236 8.55 8.77 -22.40
CA SER A 236 8.24 8.52 -23.81
C SER A 236 8.84 7.21 -24.31
N SER A 237 10.11 6.95 -23.98
CA SER A 237 10.78 5.70 -24.33
C SER A 237 10.21 4.51 -23.58
N LEU A 238 9.89 4.66 -22.28
CA LEU A 238 9.27 3.60 -21.48
C LEU A 238 7.89 3.21 -22.03
N VAL A 239 7.08 4.19 -22.44
CA VAL A 239 5.78 3.94 -23.10
C VAL A 239 5.94 3.13 -24.39
N GLN A 240 6.98 3.38 -25.17
CA GLN A 240 7.28 2.60 -26.38
C GLN A 240 7.77 1.18 -26.01
N LEU A 241 8.58 1.02 -24.98
CA LEU A 241 9.09 -0.28 -24.53
C LEU A 241 7.99 -1.22 -23.98
N LEU A 242 6.81 -0.71 -23.65
CA LEU A 242 5.62 -1.54 -23.36
C LEU A 242 5.21 -2.43 -24.55
N THR A 243 5.59 -2.06 -25.77
CA THR A 243 5.31 -2.86 -26.98
C THR A 243 6.36 -3.94 -27.25
N SER A 244 7.37 -4.08 -26.38
CA SER A 244 8.40 -5.10 -26.53
C SER A 244 7.81 -6.51 -26.52
N PRO A 245 8.25 -7.40 -27.42
CA PRO A 245 7.85 -8.81 -27.35
C PRO A 245 8.46 -9.55 -26.15
N SER A 246 9.51 -9.00 -25.52
CA SER A 246 10.10 -9.58 -24.31
C SER A 246 9.26 -9.27 -23.07
N VAL A 247 8.80 -10.32 -22.40
CA VAL A 247 8.02 -10.21 -21.15
C VAL A 247 8.78 -9.39 -20.09
N VAL A 248 10.11 -9.59 -19.96
CA VAL A 248 10.92 -8.85 -19.01
C VAL A 248 10.95 -7.37 -19.33
N VAL A 249 11.16 -7.00 -20.60
CA VAL A 249 11.29 -5.59 -21.01
C VAL A 249 10.00 -4.81 -20.79
N HIS A 250 8.86 -5.32 -21.27
CA HIS A 250 7.60 -4.59 -21.09
C HIS A 250 7.13 -4.58 -19.63
N THR A 251 7.44 -5.62 -18.86
CA THR A 251 7.17 -5.63 -17.41
C THR A 251 8.04 -4.60 -16.67
N TYR A 252 9.33 -4.50 -16.99
CA TYR A 252 10.21 -3.49 -16.41
C TYR A 252 9.77 -2.07 -16.80
N ALA A 253 9.37 -1.86 -18.04
CA ALA A 253 8.83 -0.58 -18.49
C ALA A 253 7.57 -0.20 -17.69
N ALA A 254 6.64 -1.14 -17.48
CA ALA A 254 5.45 -0.93 -16.67
C ALA A 254 5.81 -0.60 -15.21
N ALA A 255 6.73 -1.37 -14.61
CA ALA A 255 7.21 -1.12 -13.24
C ALA A 255 7.89 0.25 -13.09
N ALA A 256 8.69 0.65 -14.08
CA ALA A 256 9.34 1.96 -14.09
C ALA A 256 8.32 3.10 -14.19
N ILE A 257 7.31 2.97 -15.07
CA ILE A 257 6.21 3.94 -15.20
C ILE A 257 5.48 4.09 -13.87
N ASP A 258 5.09 2.99 -13.21
CA ASP A 258 4.47 3.04 -11.88
C ASP A 258 5.34 3.82 -10.89
N LYS A 259 6.63 3.47 -10.78
CA LYS A 259 7.56 4.12 -9.83
C LYS A 259 7.81 5.60 -10.14
N ILE A 260 7.81 6.01 -11.41
CA ILE A 260 7.99 7.41 -11.81
C ILE A 260 6.73 8.23 -11.52
N LEU A 261 5.55 7.70 -11.85
CA LEU A 261 4.29 8.43 -11.66
C LEU A 261 3.90 8.66 -10.18
N ILE A 262 4.49 7.90 -9.25
CA ILE A 262 4.29 8.13 -7.80
C ILE A 262 5.27 9.15 -7.21
N MET A 263 6.31 9.55 -7.95
CA MET A 263 7.31 10.49 -7.43
C MET A 263 6.70 11.84 -7.10
N LYS A 264 7.21 12.42 -6.02
CA LYS A 264 6.86 13.78 -5.57
C LYS A 264 8.07 14.70 -5.76
N ASP A 265 7.80 15.97 -6.03
CA ASP A 265 8.80 17.02 -6.07
C ASP A 265 9.18 17.48 -4.64
N ALA A 266 10.06 18.48 -4.54
CA ALA A 266 10.51 19.02 -3.27
C ALA A 266 9.37 19.68 -2.44
N GLU A 267 8.26 20.03 -3.09
CA GLU A 267 7.07 20.60 -2.44
C GLU A 267 6.04 19.52 -2.03
N GLY A 268 6.36 18.24 -2.25
CA GLY A 268 5.46 17.11 -1.98
C GLY A 268 4.34 16.91 -3.02
N LYS A 269 4.37 17.66 -4.15
CA LYS A 269 3.43 17.52 -5.26
C LYS A 269 3.90 16.46 -6.24
N ALA A 270 2.97 15.91 -7.04
CA ALA A 270 3.33 14.95 -8.08
C ALA A 270 4.41 15.54 -9.03
N LEU A 271 5.52 14.80 -9.23
CA LEU A 271 6.59 15.18 -10.12
C LEU A 271 6.10 15.29 -11.56
N VAL A 272 5.30 14.32 -12.01
CA VAL A 272 4.67 14.28 -13.32
C VAL A 272 3.22 14.73 -13.18
N LYS A 273 2.90 15.92 -13.67
CA LYS A 273 1.55 16.48 -13.61
C LYS A 273 0.66 15.85 -14.68
N SER A 274 -0.65 15.79 -14.43
CA SER A 274 -1.64 15.27 -15.39
C SER A 274 -1.53 15.94 -16.76
N ALA A 275 -1.35 17.27 -16.81
CA ALA A 275 -1.19 18.01 -18.06
C ALA A 275 0.10 17.64 -18.84
N GLU A 276 1.16 17.24 -18.14
CA GLU A 276 2.42 16.80 -18.78
C GLU A 276 2.29 15.36 -19.30
N LEU A 277 1.48 14.53 -18.65
CA LEU A 277 1.23 13.14 -19.04
C LEU A 277 0.16 13.01 -20.13
N ALA A 278 -0.80 13.93 -20.20
CA ALA A 278 -1.92 13.88 -21.13
C ALA A 278 -1.53 13.69 -22.60
N PRO A 279 -0.45 14.32 -23.15
CA PRO A 279 -0.01 14.07 -24.52
C PRO A 279 0.44 12.63 -24.80
N LEU A 280 0.84 11.88 -23.78
CA LEU A 280 1.24 10.49 -23.89
C LEU A 280 0.10 9.51 -23.57
N ALA A 281 -1.05 10.00 -23.09
CA ALA A 281 -2.13 9.17 -22.53
C ALA A 281 -2.62 8.08 -23.48
N GLU A 282 -2.88 8.42 -24.73
CA GLU A 282 -3.37 7.45 -25.73
C GLU A 282 -2.38 6.30 -25.94
N ASN A 283 -1.12 6.62 -26.20
CA ASN A 283 -0.09 5.60 -26.42
C ASN A 283 0.20 4.81 -25.13
N LEU A 284 0.24 5.47 -23.98
CA LEU A 284 0.45 4.83 -22.68
C LEU A 284 -0.64 3.79 -22.42
N LEU A 285 -1.90 4.18 -22.50
CA LEU A 285 -3.03 3.29 -22.23
C LEU A 285 -3.13 2.18 -23.27
N LYS A 286 -3.02 2.50 -24.56
CA LYS A 286 -3.02 1.51 -25.64
C LYS A 286 -1.93 0.46 -25.44
N ASN A 287 -0.70 0.90 -25.17
CA ASN A 287 0.44 0.00 -25.06
C ASN A 287 0.37 -0.85 -23.78
N LEU A 288 -0.12 -0.31 -22.65
CA LEU A 288 -0.37 -1.10 -21.43
C LEU A 288 -1.38 -2.22 -21.69
N PHE A 289 -2.49 -1.91 -22.36
CA PHE A 289 -3.50 -2.93 -22.64
C PHE A 289 -3.01 -3.95 -23.69
N SER A 290 -2.28 -3.52 -24.72
CA SER A 290 -1.67 -4.43 -25.70
C SER A 290 -0.60 -5.32 -25.08
N ALA A 291 0.09 -4.89 -24.02
CA ALA A 291 1.07 -5.70 -23.32
C ALA A 291 0.44 -6.92 -22.64
N PHE A 292 -0.82 -6.85 -22.22
CA PHE A 292 -1.53 -8.03 -21.70
C PHE A 292 -1.76 -9.12 -22.73
N ASP A 293 -1.80 -8.79 -24.01
CA ASP A 293 -2.02 -9.73 -25.10
C ASP A 293 -0.73 -10.47 -25.49
N GLN A 294 0.41 -10.04 -24.95
CA GLN A 294 1.67 -10.74 -25.16
C GLN A 294 1.68 -12.09 -24.41
N PRO A 295 2.25 -13.15 -24.98
CA PRO A 295 2.38 -14.44 -24.31
C PRO A 295 3.04 -14.31 -22.94
N GLY A 296 2.47 -14.91 -21.92
CA GLY A 296 2.99 -14.88 -20.54
C GLY A 296 2.64 -13.61 -19.74
N SER A 297 1.91 -12.64 -20.32
CA SER A 297 1.59 -11.37 -19.62
C SER A 297 0.10 -11.13 -19.35
N ASN A 298 -0.76 -12.10 -19.60
CA ASN A 298 -2.22 -11.94 -19.46
C ASN A 298 -2.66 -11.48 -18.06
N GLU A 299 -2.01 -11.96 -17.01
CA GLU A 299 -2.24 -11.60 -15.61
C GLU A 299 -0.98 -10.98 -14.96
N ASN A 300 -0.28 -10.14 -15.71
CA ASN A 300 0.92 -9.46 -15.24
C ASN A 300 0.56 -8.34 -14.26
N GLU A 301 0.95 -8.50 -13.01
CA GLU A 301 0.62 -7.57 -11.92
C GLU A 301 1.29 -6.21 -12.08
N TYR A 302 2.49 -6.14 -12.63
CA TYR A 302 3.21 -4.88 -12.85
C TYR A 302 2.53 -4.03 -13.92
N ILE A 303 2.00 -4.67 -14.98
CA ILE A 303 1.22 -3.97 -16.01
C ILE A 303 -0.09 -3.46 -15.40
N MET A 304 -0.81 -4.28 -14.62
CA MET A 304 -2.06 -3.85 -14.00
C MET A 304 -1.84 -2.73 -12.97
N LYS A 305 -0.75 -2.80 -12.21
CA LYS A 305 -0.34 -1.71 -11.30
C LYS A 305 -0.05 -0.42 -12.06
N ALA A 306 0.62 -0.51 -13.20
CA ALA A 306 0.89 0.65 -14.07
C ALA A 306 -0.40 1.23 -14.68
N VAL A 307 -1.40 0.40 -15.02
CA VAL A 307 -2.74 0.86 -15.44
C VAL A 307 -3.39 1.68 -14.34
N MET A 308 -3.48 1.13 -13.14
CA MET A 308 -4.02 1.83 -11.96
C MET A 308 -3.30 3.16 -11.73
N ARG A 309 -1.98 3.15 -11.76
CA ARG A 309 -1.15 4.35 -11.53
C ARG A 309 -1.34 5.39 -12.62
N SER A 310 -1.46 4.96 -13.87
CA SER A 310 -1.71 5.85 -15.01
C SER A 310 -3.06 6.54 -14.89
N PHE A 311 -4.11 5.81 -14.49
CA PHE A 311 -5.42 6.41 -14.21
C PHE A 311 -5.33 7.45 -13.09
N SER A 312 -4.64 7.12 -12.00
CA SER A 312 -4.43 8.03 -10.87
C SER A 312 -3.66 9.30 -11.26
N ALA A 313 -2.65 9.19 -12.11
CA ALA A 313 -1.83 10.31 -12.56
C ALA A 313 -2.54 11.18 -13.62
N LEU A 314 -3.29 10.57 -14.52
CA LEU A 314 -4.07 11.27 -15.56
C LEU A 314 -5.29 11.97 -15.01
N GLN A 315 -5.90 11.45 -13.93
CA GLN A 315 -7.14 11.97 -13.36
C GLN A 315 -8.23 12.16 -14.44
N GLU A 316 -8.85 13.34 -14.54
CA GLU A 316 -9.92 13.61 -15.52
C GLU A 316 -9.45 13.44 -16.98
N ALA A 317 -8.16 13.53 -17.27
CA ALA A 317 -7.63 13.33 -18.63
C ALA A 317 -7.79 11.88 -19.14
N VAL A 318 -8.08 10.91 -18.26
CA VAL A 318 -8.35 9.51 -18.65
C VAL A 318 -9.78 9.30 -19.14
N VAL A 319 -10.73 10.17 -18.76
CA VAL A 319 -12.18 9.99 -19.03
C VAL A 319 -12.51 9.68 -20.50
N PRO A 320 -11.94 10.36 -21.50
CA PRO A 320 -12.22 10.07 -22.92
C PRO A 320 -11.90 8.63 -23.34
N TYR A 321 -10.97 7.98 -22.65
CA TYR A 321 -10.50 6.64 -22.98
C TYR A 321 -11.27 5.53 -22.24
N LEU A 322 -11.90 5.84 -21.08
CA LEU A 322 -12.51 4.84 -20.19
C LEU A 322 -13.65 4.06 -20.84
N ALA A 323 -14.41 4.67 -21.78
CA ALA A 323 -15.44 3.95 -22.52
C ALA A 323 -14.89 2.74 -23.31
N HIS A 324 -13.66 2.84 -23.79
CA HIS A 324 -12.98 1.75 -24.51
C HIS A 324 -12.18 0.80 -23.59
N LEU A 325 -11.79 1.26 -22.40
CA LEU A 325 -10.98 0.50 -21.47
C LEU A 325 -11.81 -0.32 -20.46
N LEU A 326 -13.02 0.10 -20.16
CA LEU A 326 -13.90 -0.59 -19.21
C LEU A 326 -14.29 -2.01 -19.68
N PRO A 327 -14.68 -2.26 -20.93
CA PRO A 327 -14.96 -3.61 -21.40
C PRO A 327 -13.78 -4.59 -21.27
N PRO A 328 -12.54 -4.26 -21.69
CA PRO A 328 -11.38 -5.10 -21.45
C PRO A 328 -11.13 -5.38 -19.95
N LEU A 329 -11.23 -4.37 -19.08
CA LEU A 329 -11.06 -4.56 -17.63
C LEU A 329 -12.12 -5.52 -17.06
N THR A 330 -13.38 -5.35 -17.45
CA THR A 330 -14.48 -6.23 -17.03
C THR A 330 -14.29 -7.66 -17.52
N ASN A 331 -13.82 -7.84 -18.76
CA ASN A 331 -13.49 -9.16 -19.29
C ASN A 331 -12.35 -9.82 -18.50
N LYS A 332 -11.30 -9.06 -18.14
CA LYS A 332 -10.21 -9.55 -17.28
C LYS A 332 -10.72 -9.97 -15.90
N LEU A 333 -11.65 -9.21 -15.32
CA LEU A 333 -12.29 -9.58 -14.06
C LEU A 333 -13.07 -10.90 -14.19
N THR A 334 -13.83 -11.06 -15.27
CA THR A 334 -14.59 -12.30 -15.56
C THR A 334 -13.65 -13.50 -15.73
N GLN A 335 -12.50 -13.31 -16.34
CA GLN A 335 -11.49 -14.36 -16.49
C GLN A 335 -10.81 -14.69 -15.16
N ALA A 336 -10.35 -13.70 -14.42
CA ALA A 336 -9.71 -13.86 -13.12
C ALA A 336 -10.64 -14.52 -12.08
N ALA A 337 -11.95 -14.24 -12.13
CA ALA A 337 -12.94 -14.86 -11.25
C ALA A 337 -13.04 -16.39 -11.40
N LYS A 338 -12.65 -16.94 -12.55
CA LYS A 338 -12.62 -18.40 -12.76
C LYS A 338 -11.46 -19.09 -12.05
N ASN A 339 -10.35 -18.38 -11.84
CA ASN A 339 -9.16 -18.90 -11.18
C ASN A 339 -8.36 -17.76 -10.52
N PRO A 340 -8.70 -17.31 -9.30
CA PRO A 340 -8.13 -16.13 -8.65
C PRO A 340 -6.74 -16.39 -8.03
N THR A 341 -5.79 -16.92 -8.78
CA THR A 341 -4.47 -17.33 -8.28
C THR A 341 -3.42 -16.22 -8.22
N ARG A 342 -3.72 -15.02 -8.74
CA ARG A 342 -2.80 -13.88 -8.82
C ARG A 342 -3.26 -12.71 -7.93
N PRO A 343 -3.01 -12.77 -6.61
CA PRO A 343 -3.60 -11.80 -5.66
C PRO A 343 -3.23 -10.34 -5.94
N HIS A 344 -1.98 -10.05 -6.31
CA HIS A 344 -1.54 -8.67 -6.60
C HIS A 344 -2.18 -8.14 -7.88
N TYR A 345 -2.19 -8.94 -8.95
CA TYR A 345 -2.88 -8.58 -10.19
C TYR A 345 -4.36 -8.31 -9.94
N ASN A 346 -5.04 -9.19 -9.22
CA ASN A 346 -6.46 -9.06 -8.91
C ASN A 346 -6.74 -7.80 -8.08
N HIS A 347 -5.91 -7.52 -7.10
CA HIS A 347 -6.02 -6.30 -6.28
C HIS A 347 -5.95 -5.03 -7.15
N TYR A 348 -4.92 -4.91 -8.00
CA TYR A 348 -4.77 -3.73 -8.87
C TYR A 348 -5.85 -3.64 -9.94
N LEU A 349 -6.44 -4.75 -10.36
CA LEU A 349 -7.59 -4.76 -11.25
C LEU A 349 -8.83 -4.14 -10.56
N PHE A 350 -9.14 -4.56 -9.33
CA PHE A 350 -10.23 -3.96 -8.54
C PHE A 350 -9.97 -2.49 -8.20
N GLU A 351 -8.72 -2.11 -7.91
CA GLU A 351 -8.34 -0.70 -7.71
C GLU A 351 -8.53 0.14 -8.98
N SER A 352 -8.16 -0.41 -10.15
CA SER A 352 -8.36 0.28 -11.44
C SER A 352 -9.85 0.51 -11.73
N LEU A 353 -10.70 -0.46 -11.43
CA LEU A 353 -12.16 -0.32 -11.55
C LEU A 353 -12.71 0.73 -10.58
N SER A 354 -12.29 0.69 -9.32
CA SER A 354 -12.70 1.65 -8.29
C SER A 354 -12.32 3.08 -8.67
N LEU A 355 -11.10 3.25 -9.16
CA LEU A 355 -10.57 4.55 -9.60
C LEU A 355 -11.33 5.07 -10.82
N SER A 356 -11.65 4.21 -11.79
CA SER A 356 -12.47 4.57 -12.96
C SER A 356 -13.83 5.10 -12.54
N ILE A 357 -14.51 4.42 -11.60
CA ILE A 357 -15.80 4.86 -11.05
C ILE A 357 -15.66 6.24 -10.42
N ARG A 358 -14.66 6.44 -9.54
CA ARG A 358 -14.44 7.73 -8.86
C ARG A 358 -14.19 8.87 -9.83
N ILE A 359 -13.29 8.67 -10.80
CA ILE A 359 -12.91 9.74 -11.73
C ILE A 359 -14.11 10.16 -12.57
N VAL A 360 -14.85 9.21 -13.14
CA VAL A 360 -16.00 9.52 -14.00
C VAL A 360 -17.14 10.11 -13.20
N CYS A 361 -17.49 9.52 -12.05
CA CYS A 361 -18.63 9.96 -11.26
C CYS A 361 -18.38 11.27 -10.50
N LYS A 362 -17.11 11.69 -10.33
CA LYS A 362 -16.77 13.01 -9.79
C LYS A 362 -17.32 14.15 -10.67
N SER A 363 -17.20 14.01 -11.98
CA SER A 363 -17.68 14.99 -12.96
C SER A 363 -19.12 14.71 -13.42
N ASN A 364 -19.54 13.45 -13.43
CA ASN A 364 -20.88 13.02 -13.84
C ASN A 364 -21.42 11.93 -12.91
N PRO A 365 -22.04 12.28 -11.78
CA PRO A 365 -22.60 11.32 -10.83
C PRO A 365 -23.58 10.32 -11.44
N ALA A 366 -24.35 10.73 -12.47
CA ALA A 366 -25.30 9.85 -13.15
C ALA A 366 -24.64 8.67 -13.90
N ALA A 367 -23.35 8.78 -14.19
CA ALA A 367 -22.61 7.70 -14.85
C ALA A 367 -22.47 6.44 -13.98
N VAL A 368 -22.77 6.51 -12.69
CA VAL A 368 -22.74 5.33 -11.80
C VAL A 368 -23.62 4.22 -12.33
N THR A 369 -24.79 4.53 -12.89
CA THR A 369 -25.70 3.53 -13.47
C THR A 369 -25.07 2.75 -14.64
N ASN A 370 -24.21 3.39 -15.43
CA ASN A 370 -23.51 2.71 -16.52
C ASN A 370 -22.50 1.68 -15.96
N PHE A 371 -21.78 2.04 -14.88
CA PHE A 371 -20.88 1.09 -14.20
C PHE A 371 -21.64 -0.08 -13.61
N GLU A 372 -22.78 0.15 -13.00
CA GLU A 372 -23.66 -0.90 -12.45
C GLU A 372 -24.13 -1.86 -13.53
N GLN A 373 -24.58 -1.38 -14.69
CA GLN A 373 -25.00 -2.21 -15.81
C GLN A 373 -23.89 -3.13 -16.30
N VAL A 374 -22.63 -2.68 -16.28
CA VAL A 374 -21.49 -3.46 -16.76
C VAL A 374 -20.96 -4.41 -15.69
N LEU A 375 -20.93 -3.99 -14.42
CA LEU A 375 -20.26 -4.73 -13.34
C LEU A 375 -21.18 -5.71 -12.61
N PHE A 376 -22.48 -5.42 -12.48
CA PHE A 376 -23.40 -6.28 -11.74
C PHE A 376 -23.48 -7.71 -12.26
N PRO A 377 -23.54 -7.97 -13.57
CA PRO A 377 -23.55 -9.35 -14.05
C PRO A 377 -22.34 -10.17 -13.59
N VAL A 378 -21.16 -9.55 -13.55
CA VAL A 378 -19.92 -10.20 -13.09
C VAL A 378 -19.93 -10.35 -11.57
N PHE A 379 -20.40 -9.35 -10.84
CA PHE A 379 -20.50 -9.41 -9.38
C PHE A 379 -21.52 -10.46 -8.92
N GLU A 380 -22.65 -10.56 -9.60
CA GLU A 380 -23.65 -11.59 -9.34
C GLU A 380 -23.05 -13.00 -9.52
N GLU A 381 -22.27 -13.21 -10.58
CA GLU A 381 -21.60 -14.49 -10.81
C GLU A 381 -20.56 -14.78 -9.71
N ILE A 382 -19.73 -13.80 -9.34
CA ILE A 382 -18.75 -13.94 -8.24
C ILE A 382 -19.44 -14.31 -6.92
N LEU A 383 -20.56 -13.66 -6.61
CA LEU A 383 -21.31 -13.93 -5.38
C LEU A 383 -22.02 -15.29 -5.42
N LYS A 384 -22.61 -15.68 -6.56
CA LYS A 384 -23.28 -16.97 -6.74
C LYS A 384 -22.32 -18.16 -6.69
N THR A 385 -21.14 -18.01 -7.27
CA THR A 385 -20.11 -19.06 -7.30
C THR A 385 -19.19 -19.03 -6.08
N ASP A 386 -19.42 -18.07 -5.17
CA ASP A 386 -18.67 -17.88 -3.92
C ASP A 386 -17.15 -17.80 -4.13
N VAL A 387 -16.70 -16.95 -5.06
CA VAL A 387 -15.26 -16.66 -5.24
C VAL A 387 -14.77 -15.88 -4.03
N GLN A 388 -14.32 -16.59 -3.01
CA GLN A 388 -14.06 -16.06 -1.66
C GLN A 388 -13.05 -14.90 -1.64
N GLU A 389 -12.07 -14.96 -2.53
CA GLU A 389 -11.03 -13.94 -2.69
C GLU A 389 -11.60 -12.63 -3.21
N PHE A 390 -12.68 -12.66 -3.98
CA PHE A 390 -13.25 -11.49 -4.64
C PHE A 390 -14.47 -10.90 -3.92
N VAL A 391 -15.17 -11.69 -3.13
CA VAL A 391 -16.37 -11.24 -2.39
C VAL A 391 -16.12 -9.94 -1.60
N PRO A 392 -15.01 -9.78 -0.83
CA PRO A 392 -14.73 -8.53 -0.12
C PRO A 392 -14.51 -7.33 -1.03
N TYR A 393 -13.93 -7.52 -2.21
CA TYR A 393 -13.74 -6.46 -3.19
C TYR A 393 -15.07 -6.03 -3.83
N VAL A 394 -15.92 -7.00 -4.16
CA VAL A 394 -17.26 -6.74 -4.71
C VAL A 394 -18.07 -5.87 -3.76
N PHE A 395 -18.10 -6.20 -2.46
CA PHE A 395 -18.82 -5.39 -1.47
C PHE A 395 -18.28 -3.97 -1.35
N GLN A 396 -16.97 -3.77 -1.45
CA GLN A 396 -16.36 -2.43 -1.41
C GLN A 396 -16.76 -1.58 -2.64
N ILE A 397 -16.73 -2.17 -3.84
CA ILE A 397 -17.12 -1.45 -5.06
C ILE A 397 -18.63 -1.17 -5.07
N MET A 398 -19.44 -2.13 -4.65
CA MET A 398 -20.88 -1.91 -4.50
C MET A 398 -21.19 -0.78 -3.50
N SER A 399 -20.43 -0.72 -2.39
CA SER A 399 -20.56 0.39 -1.43
C SER A 399 -20.21 1.72 -2.08
N LEU A 400 -19.09 1.79 -2.82
CA LEU A 400 -18.67 2.98 -3.54
C LEU A 400 -19.75 3.45 -4.53
N MET A 401 -20.29 2.55 -5.34
CA MET A 401 -21.31 2.91 -6.33
C MET A 401 -22.60 3.36 -5.65
N LEU A 402 -23.07 2.66 -4.61
CA LEU A 402 -24.28 3.05 -3.88
C LEU A 402 -24.13 4.41 -3.17
N GLU A 403 -22.96 4.71 -2.61
CA GLU A 403 -22.66 5.99 -2.00
C GLU A 403 -22.66 7.16 -3.01
N LEU A 404 -22.41 6.89 -4.29
CA LEU A 404 -22.41 7.89 -5.37
C LEU A 404 -23.81 8.23 -5.89
N HIS A 405 -24.82 7.42 -5.61
CA HIS A 405 -26.19 7.76 -5.96
C HIS A 405 -26.65 9.03 -5.23
N SER A 406 -27.20 9.97 -5.98
CA SER A 406 -27.79 11.20 -5.44
C SER A 406 -29.19 10.92 -4.88
N GLY A 407 -29.24 10.53 -3.63
CA GLY A 407 -30.36 10.73 -2.73
C GLY A 407 -31.63 9.92 -2.81
N GLY A 408 -32.17 9.62 -1.64
CA GLY A 408 -33.57 9.32 -1.34
C GLY A 408 -34.05 7.89 -1.49
N SER A 409 -33.51 7.10 -2.40
CA SER A 409 -33.87 5.69 -2.55
C SER A 409 -32.71 4.85 -3.10
N VAL A 410 -32.61 3.63 -2.63
CA VAL A 410 -31.69 2.61 -3.12
C VAL A 410 -32.30 1.97 -4.38
N PRO A 411 -31.54 1.79 -5.48
CA PRO A 411 -32.03 1.09 -6.67
C PRO A 411 -32.51 -0.34 -6.36
N GLU A 412 -33.52 -0.80 -7.11
CA GLU A 412 -34.19 -2.07 -6.85
C GLU A 412 -33.23 -3.28 -6.84
N GLN A 413 -32.23 -3.27 -7.72
CA GLN A 413 -31.24 -4.35 -7.80
C GLN A 413 -30.44 -4.53 -6.51
N TYR A 414 -30.14 -3.44 -5.81
CA TYR A 414 -29.50 -3.51 -4.49
C TYR A 414 -30.49 -3.98 -3.41
N ILE A 415 -31.74 -3.50 -3.44
CA ILE A 415 -32.74 -3.88 -2.43
C ILE A 415 -32.98 -5.39 -2.45
N GLN A 416 -33.01 -6.02 -3.62
CA GLN A 416 -33.12 -7.46 -3.74
C GLN A 416 -31.95 -8.21 -3.11
N LEU A 417 -30.76 -7.63 -3.08
CA LEU A 417 -29.57 -8.22 -2.43
C LEU A 417 -29.62 -8.06 -0.91
N PHE A 418 -30.25 -7.00 -0.38
CA PHE A 418 -30.12 -6.62 1.03
C PHE A 418 -30.43 -7.74 2.04
N PRO A 419 -31.51 -8.53 1.91
CA PRO A 419 -31.80 -9.64 2.84
C PRO A 419 -30.68 -10.68 2.90
N PHE A 420 -30.00 -10.93 1.79
CA PHE A 420 -28.89 -11.89 1.72
C PHE A 420 -27.65 -11.41 2.46
N LEU A 421 -27.44 -10.07 2.57
CA LEU A 421 -26.33 -9.49 3.33
C LEU A 421 -26.47 -9.72 4.83
N LEU A 422 -27.66 -10.02 5.33
CA LEU A 422 -27.95 -10.28 6.74
C LEU A 422 -27.78 -11.76 7.13
N VAL A 423 -27.50 -12.64 6.17
CA VAL A 423 -27.35 -14.07 6.43
C VAL A 423 -26.07 -14.37 7.22
N PRO A 424 -26.15 -15.12 8.34
CA PRO A 424 -25.03 -15.32 9.28
C PRO A 424 -23.73 -15.84 8.66
N VAL A 425 -23.80 -16.67 7.61
CA VAL A 425 -22.61 -17.29 6.99
C VAL A 425 -21.66 -16.27 6.38
N LEU A 426 -22.14 -15.14 5.85
CA LEU A 426 -21.30 -14.09 5.29
C LEU A 426 -20.41 -13.41 6.36
N TRP A 427 -20.87 -13.40 7.61
CA TRP A 427 -20.22 -12.77 8.75
C TRP A 427 -19.22 -13.69 9.47
N GLU A 428 -19.06 -14.91 9.01
CA GLU A 428 -18.09 -15.87 9.56
C GLU A 428 -16.68 -15.66 8.99
N ARG A 429 -16.59 -15.02 7.82
CA ARG A 429 -15.31 -14.73 7.16
C ARG A 429 -14.82 -13.36 7.58
N PRO A 430 -13.66 -13.25 8.27
CA PRO A 430 -13.13 -11.96 8.74
C PRO A 430 -12.94 -10.94 7.62
N ALA A 431 -12.53 -11.37 6.43
CA ALA A 431 -12.32 -10.49 5.26
C ALA A 431 -13.60 -9.79 4.79
N ASN A 432 -14.79 -10.38 5.04
CA ASN A 432 -16.07 -9.81 4.64
C ASN A 432 -16.60 -8.74 5.61
N ILE A 433 -16.19 -8.76 6.88
CA ILE A 433 -16.86 -8.02 7.96
C ILE A 433 -16.85 -6.52 7.68
N HIS A 434 -15.67 -5.93 7.53
CA HIS A 434 -15.55 -4.50 7.26
C HIS A 434 -16.27 -4.06 5.95
N PRO A 435 -16.05 -4.74 4.80
CA PRO A 435 -16.78 -4.44 3.56
C PRO A 435 -18.30 -4.54 3.69
N LEU A 436 -18.81 -5.54 4.40
CA LEU A 436 -20.24 -5.72 4.63
C LEU A 436 -20.84 -4.61 5.50
N VAL A 437 -20.16 -4.26 6.59
CA VAL A 437 -20.60 -3.16 7.47
C VAL A 437 -20.72 -1.86 6.65
N ARG A 438 -19.70 -1.56 5.85
CA ARG A 438 -19.72 -0.38 4.99
C ARG A 438 -20.86 -0.42 3.95
N LEU A 439 -21.08 -1.57 3.32
CA LEU A 439 -22.17 -1.71 2.35
C LEU A 439 -23.51 -1.50 3.03
N ILE A 440 -23.75 -2.08 4.20
CA ILE A 440 -24.98 -1.88 4.98
C ILE A 440 -25.12 -0.40 5.41
N GLN A 441 -24.04 0.27 5.82
CA GLN A 441 -24.05 1.71 6.09
C GLN A 441 -24.50 2.52 4.86
N ALA A 442 -24.01 2.16 3.66
CA ALA A 442 -24.44 2.81 2.42
C ALA A 442 -25.95 2.61 2.17
N PHE A 443 -26.48 1.40 2.38
CA PHE A 443 -27.92 1.12 2.31
C PHE A 443 -28.71 1.97 3.32
N ILE A 444 -28.29 2.00 4.58
CA ILE A 444 -28.98 2.75 5.65
C ILE A 444 -28.97 4.25 5.35
N SER A 445 -27.88 4.79 4.87
CA SER A 445 -27.75 6.23 4.59
C SER A 445 -28.51 6.66 3.32
N ARG A 446 -28.61 5.79 2.31
CA ARG A 446 -29.22 6.12 1.02
C ARG A 446 -30.70 5.78 0.93
N GLY A 447 -31.17 4.74 1.63
CA GLY A 447 -32.55 4.31 1.60
C GLY A 447 -33.09 3.89 2.97
N PRO A 448 -33.09 4.78 3.99
CA PRO A 448 -33.53 4.41 5.33
C PRO A 448 -34.96 3.88 5.38
N ALA A 449 -35.87 4.43 4.57
CA ALA A 449 -37.26 3.98 4.49
C ALA A 449 -37.42 2.57 3.90
N GLN A 450 -36.51 2.15 3.02
CA GLN A 450 -36.51 0.81 2.43
C GLN A 450 -35.88 -0.24 3.37
N VAL A 451 -34.91 0.18 4.19
CA VAL A 451 -34.13 -0.69 5.09
C VAL A 451 -34.81 -0.88 6.45
N VAL A 452 -35.67 0.05 6.86
CA VAL A 452 -36.30 0.06 8.20
C VAL A 452 -37.04 -1.24 8.54
N GLN A 453 -37.63 -1.91 7.56
CA GLN A 453 -38.30 -3.22 7.77
C GLN A 453 -37.35 -4.35 8.17
N HIS A 454 -36.03 -4.17 8.00
CA HIS A 454 -35.00 -5.14 8.33
C HIS A 454 -34.25 -4.85 9.62
N VAL A 455 -34.71 -3.90 10.45
CA VAL A 455 -34.06 -3.48 11.72
C VAL A 455 -33.75 -4.67 12.62
N SER A 456 -34.64 -5.65 12.73
CA SER A 456 -34.39 -6.85 13.53
C SER A 456 -33.18 -7.65 13.04
N GLY A 457 -33.01 -7.82 11.72
CA GLY A 457 -31.84 -8.47 11.11
C GLY A 457 -30.56 -7.67 11.34
N LEU A 458 -30.62 -6.34 11.18
CA LEU A 458 -29.49 -5.44 11.45
C LEU A 458 -29.02 -5.53 12.92
N LEU A 459 -29.96 -5.60 13.87
CA LEU A 459 -29.65 -5.77 15.29
C LEU A 459 -29.07 -7.16 15.58
N GLY A 460 -29.47 -8.19 14.84
CA GLY A 460 -28.83 -9.51 14.90
C GLY A 460 -27.37 -9.48 14.46
N VAL A 461 -27.05 -8.77 13.37
CA VAL A 461 -25.68 -8.54 12.92
C VAL A 461 -24.91 -7.73 13.96
N PHE A 462 -25.48 -6.62 14.46
CA PHE A 462 -24.88 -5.82 15.53
C PHE A 462 -24.51 -6.69 16.75
N GLN A 463 -25.43 -7.52 17.22
CA GLN A 463 -25.20 -8.40 18.38
C GLN A 463 -24.04 -9.38 18.14
N LYS A 464 -23.96 -9.97 16.95
CA LYS A 464 -22.86 -10.85 16.56
C LYS A 464 -21.51 -10.12 16.58
N LEU A 465 -21.46 -8.92 15.99
CA LEU A 465 -20.23 -8.11 15.92
C LEU A 465 -19.76 -7.65 17.30
N ILE A 466 -20.68 -7.11 18.12
CA ILE A 466 -20.33 -6.56 19.43
C ILE A 466 -19.84 -7.64 20.41
N ALA A 467 -20.27 -8.87 20.24
CA ALA A 467 -19.80 -10.01 21.03
C ALA A 467 -18.34 -10.41 20.74
N SER A 468 -17.82 -10.04 19.55
CA SER A 468 -16.45 -10.36 19.12
C SER A 468 -15.47 -9.28 19.57
N LYS A 469 -14.39 -9.67 20.30
CA LYS A 469 -13.33 -8.72 20.70
C LYS A 469 -12.58 -8.08 19.52
N ASN A 470 -12.53 -8.76 18.40
CA ASN A 470 -11.83 -8.28 17.21
C ASN A 470 -12.69 -7.36 16.35
N ASN A 471 -14.02 -7.52 16.40
CA ASN A 471 -14.96 -6.88 15.47
C ASN A 471 -15.97 -5.95 16.18
N ASP A 472 -15.83 -5.73 17.48
CA ASP A 472 -16.77 -4.90 18.26
C ASP A 472 -16.88 -3.47 17.75
N HIS A 473 -15.79 -2.89 17.23
CA HIS A 473 -15.79 -1.56 16.60
C HIS A 473 -16.67 -1.50 15.35
N GLU A 474 -16.72 -2.57 14.56
CA GLU A 474 -17.60 -2.67 13.38
C GLU A 474 -19.08 -2.69 13.79
N GLY A 475 -19.38 -3.33 14.93
CA GLY A 475 -20.72 -3.26 15.54
C GLY A 475 -21.11 -1.83 15.94
N PHE A 476 -20.16 -1.03 16.45
CA PHE A 476 -20.40 0.39 16.74
C PHE A 476 -20.62 1.20 15.46
N TYR A 477 -19.86 0.99 14.39
CA TYR A 477 -20.07 1.69 13.12
C TYR A 477 -21.47 1.42 12.54
N LEU A 478 -21.92 0.15 12.61
CA LEU A 478 -23.28 -0.19 12.19
C LEU A 478 -24.33 0.50 13.05
N LEU A 479 -24.19 0.44 14.37
CA LEU A 479 -25.15 1.03 15.32
C LEU A 479 -25.22 2.56 15.19
N GLN A 480 -24.08 3.23 15.03
CA GLN A 480 -24.01 4.67 14.79
C GLN A 480 -24.80 5.05 13.53
N SER A 481 -24.59 4.34 12.43
CA SER A 481 -25.31 4.57 11.17
C SER A 481 -26.84 4.37 11.32
N MET A 482 -27.25 3.35 12.09
CA MET A 482 -28.66 3.12 12.39
C MET A 482 -29.26 4.29 13.18
N VAL A 483 -28.57 4.78 14.21
CA VAL A 483 -29.04 5.91 15.04
C VAL A 483 -29.10 7.21 14.22
N GLU A 484 -28.14 7.42 13.33
CA GLU A 484 -28.07 8.64 12.53
C GLU A 484 -29.17 8.74 11.47
N HIS A 485 -29.45 7.66 10.77
CA HIS A 485 -30.23 7.70 9.52
C HIS A 485 -31.62 7.07 9.63
N LEU A 486 -31.81 6.07 10.50
CA LEU A 486 -33.14 5.47 10.64
C LEU A 486 -34.10 6.39 11.42
N PRO A 487 -35.40 6.30 11.17
CA PRO A 487 -36.42 6.98 11.97
C PRO A 487 -36.29 6.60 13.45
N ALA A 488 -36.43 7.58 14.34
CA ALA A 488 -36.24 7.37 15.78
C ALA A 488 -37.19 6.30 16.38
N ASP A 489 -38.44 6.26 15.90
CA ASP A 489 -39.48 5.31 16.31
C ASP A 489 -39.11 3.87 15.94
N ALA A 490 -38.38 3.66 14.85
CA ALA A 490 -37.92 2.32 14.44
C ALA A 490 -36.95 1.66 15.43
N LEU A 491 -36.16 2.46 16.18
CA LEU A 491 -35.18 1.97 17.12
C LEU A 491 -35.68 2.00 18.59
N THR A 492 -36.67 2.83 18.92
CA THR A 492 -37.10 3.12 20.29
C THR A 492 -37.37 1.85 21.11
N GLN A 493 -38.10 0.90 20.53
CA GLN A 493 -38.41 -0.38 21.23
C GLN A 493 -37.20 -1.26 21.52
N TYR A 494 -36.08 -1.09 20.80
CA TYR A 494 -34.87 -1.90 20.91
C TYR A 494 -33.77 -1.22 21.74
N LEU A 495 -33.82 0.11 21.94
CA LEU A 495 -32.74 0.88 22.56
C LEU A 495 -32.35 0.34 23.92
N LYS A 496 -33.32 0.00 24.79
CA LYS A 496 -33.04 -0.56 26.12
C LYS A 496 -32.23 -1.84 26.03
N GLN A 497 -32.57 -2.74 25.11
CA GLN A 497 -31.86 -3.99 24.88
C GLN A 497 -30.46 -3.73 24.32
N VAL A 498 -30.32 -2.81 23.36
CA VAL A 498 -29.02 -2.41 22.79
C VAL A 498 -28.08 -1.92 23.89
N PHE A 499 -28.52 -0.95 24.70
CA PHE A 499 -27.70 -0.44 25.82
C PHE A 499 -27.36 -1.53 26.83
N THR A 500 -28.30 -2.43 27.14
CA THR A 500 -28.03 -3.58 28.02
C THR A 500 -26.91 -4.46 27.47
N ILE A 501 -26.93 -4.81 26.19
CA ILE A 501 -25.90 -5.60 25.52
C ILE A 501 -24.53 -4.89 25.57
N LEU A 502 -24.51 -3.57 25.31
CA LEU A 502 -23.28 -2.77 25.35
C LEU A 502 -22.64 -2.80 26.75
N PHE A 503 -23.43 -2.64 27.81
CA PHE A 503 -22.90 -2.68 29.18
C PHE A 503 -22.50 -4.10 29.62
N GLN A 504 -23.25 -5.13 29.24
CA GLN A 504 -22.87 -6.53 29.47
C GLN A 504 -21.52 -6.85 28.83
N ARG A 505 -21.32 -6.39 27.58
CA ARG A 505 -20.06 -6.58 26.88
C ARG A 505 -18.91 -5.79 27.55
N LEU A 506 -19.16 -4.57 28.02
CA LEU A 506 -18.21 -3.77 28.79
C LEU A 506 -17.78 -4.49 30.08
N MET A 507 -18.73 -5.07 30.81
CA MET A 507 -18.45 -5.80 32.03
C MET A 507 -17.68 -7.10 31.79
N SER A 508 -17.97 -7.80 30.71
CA SER A 508 -17.30 -9.06 30.36
C SER A 508 -15.85 -8.86 29.94
N SER A 509 -15.51 -7.74 29.30
CA SER A 509 -14.14 -7.44 28.84
C SER A 509 -13.98 -5.95 28.54
N LYS A 510 -13.49 -5.20 29.52
CA LYS A 510 -13.20 -3.77 29.38
C LYS A 510 -11.86 -3.56 28.67
N THR A 511 -11.88 -3.38 27.33
CA THR A 511 -10.70 -2.98 26.56
C THR A 511 -10.72 -1.48 26.29
N THR A 512 -9.57 -0.84 26.17
CA THR A 512 -9.48 0.60 25.84
C THR A 512 -10.14 0.91 24.50
N LYS A 513 -9.97 0.04 23.50
CA LYS A 513 -10.61 0.17 22.18
C LYS A 513 -12.14 0.18 22.31
N TYR A 514 -12.70 -0.79 23.06
CA TYR A 514 -14.14 -0.87 23.28
C TYR A 514 -14.70 0.38 23.97
N VAL A 515 -14.03 0.84 25.03
CA VAL A 515 -14.47 2.05 25.78
C VAL A 515 -14.48 3.28 24.88
N LYS A 516 -13.44 3.47 24.06
CA LYS A 516 -13.40 4.59 23.09
C LYS A 516 -14.59 4.54 22.10
N SER A 517 -14.84 3.37 21.51
CA SER A 517 -15.96 3.20 20.56
C SER A 517 -17.31 3.41 21.22
N LEU A 518 -17.47 2.95 22.47
CA LEU A 518 -18.69 3.16 23.28
C LEU A 518 -18.93 4.66 23.55
N LEU A 519 -17.86 5.39 23.93
CA LEU A 519 -17.97 6.83 24.19
C LEU A 519 -18.33 7.61 22.90
N VAL A 520 -17.68 7.31 21.79
CA VAL A 520 -18.02 7.92 20.50
C VAL A 520 -19.49 7.64 20.16
N PHE A 521 -19.97 6.41 20.33
CA PHE A 521 -21.38 6.08 20.15
C PHE A 521 -22.30 6.90 21.07
N PHE A 522 -21.97 7.06 22.35
CA PHE A 522 -22.77 7.87 23.26
C PHE A 522 -22.84 9.33 22.81
N PHE A 523 -21.74 9.88 22.31
CA PHE A 523 -21.73 11.25 21.81
C PHE A 523 -22.51 11.41 20.50
N VAL A 524 -22.46 10.43 19.59
CA VAL A 524 -23.35 10.40 18.40
C VAL A 524 -24.82 10.35 18.84
N PHE A 525 -25.12 9.53 19.84
CA PHE A 525 -26.48 9.41 20.37
C PHE A 525 -26.96 10.73 20.99
N VAL A 526 -26.11 11.42 21.76
CA VAL A 526 -26.40 12.77 22.31
C VAL A 526 -26.63 13.80 21.22
N ILE A 527 -25.79 13.79 20.19
CA ILE A 527 -25.90 14.73 19.06
C ILE A 527 -27.26 14.58 18.37
N LYS A 528 -27.76 13.35 18.23
CA LYS A 528 -29.00 13.03 17.53
C LYS A 528 -30.24 13.15 18.42
N ASN A 529 -30.17 12.62 19.64
CA ASN A 529 -31.35 12.42 20.50
C ASN A 529 -31.37 13.33 21.76
N GLY A 530 -30.26 14.04 22.04
CA GLY A 530 -30.08 14.86 23.23
C GLY A 530 -29.54 14.14 24.44
N GLY A 531 -28.99 14.93 25.40
CA GLY A 531 -28.35 14.39 26.60
C GLY A 531 -29.31 13.73 27.59
N SER A 532 -30.52 14.31 27.77
CA SER A 532 -31.55 13.73 28.64
C SER A 532 -31.98 12.33 28.17
N ALA A 533 -32.06 12.11 26.85
CA ALA A 533 -32.37 10.78 26.31
C ALA A 533 -31.25 9.76 26.61
N LEU A 534 -29.97 10.14 26.54
CA LEU A 534 -28.86 9.28 26.92
C LEU A 534 -28.94 8.92 28.42
N ILE A 535 -29.16 9.92 29.29
CA ILE A 535 -29.31 9.72 30.73
C ILE A 535 -30.45 8.74 31.00
N GLN A 536 -31.61 8.95 30.41
CA GLN A 536 -32.76 8.06 30.57
C GLN A 536 -32.47 6.62 30.15
N MET A 537 -31.74 6.40 29.05
CA MET A 537 -31.39 5.06 28.59
C MET A 537 -30.43 4.36 29.57
N ILE A 538 -29.42 5.07 30.06
CA ILE A 538 -28.44 4.52 30.99
C ILE A 538 -29.06 4.26 32.36
N GLU A 539 -29.82 5.20 32.90
CA GLU A 539 -30.54 5.07 34.20
C GLU A 539 -31.62 3.98 34.13
N GLY A 540 -32.22 3.75 32.99
CA GLY A 540 -33.18 2.67 32.78
C GLY A 540 -32.59 1.26 32.87
N ILE A 541 -31.25 1.12 32.91
CA ILE A 541 -30.53 -0.13 33.14
C ILE A 541 -30.26 -0.29 34.65
N GLN A 542 -29.66 0.74 35.25
CA GLN A 542 -29.35 0.77 36.69
C GLN A 542 -29.32 2.23 37.16
N GLN A 543 -29.99 2.51 38.25
CA GLN A 543 -30.05 3.84 38.85
C GLN A 543 -28.64 4.29 39.29
N GLY A 544 -28.26 5.54 39.01
CA GLY A 544 -26.95 6.13 39.30
C GLY A 544 -25.84 5.72 38.33
N MET A 545 -26.17 4.96 37.28
CA MET A 545 -25.17 4.44 36.33
C MET A 545 -24.60 5.54 35.47
N PHE A 546 -25.33 6.59 35.14
CA PHE A 546 -24.82 7.71 34.34
C PHE A 546 -23.66 8.43 35.04
N GLY A 547 -23.74 8.67 36.34
CA GLY A 547 -22.64 9.22 37.13
C GLY A 547 -21.39 8.34 37.05
N MET A 548 -21.56 7.02 37.20
CA MET A 548 -20.44 6.07 37.08
C MET A 548 -19.82 6.07 35.68
N VAL A 549 -20.62 6.25 34.62
CA VAL A 549 -20.14 6.38 33.24
C VAL A 549 -19.29 7.64 33.09
N CYS A 550 -19.75 8.78 33.59
CA CYS A 550 -19.00 10.03 33.57
C CYS A 550 -17.64 9.87 34.28
N ASP A 551 -17.66 9.40 35.53
CA ASP A 551 -16.46 9.33 36.37
C ASP A 551 -15.47 8.26 35.88
N SER A 552 -15.96 7.07 35.52
CA SER A 552 -15.12 5.90 35.26
C SER A 552 -14.77 5.65 33.79
N LEU A 553 -15.50 6.26 32.85
CA LEU A 553 -15.28 6.07 31.41
C LEU A 553 -14.90 7.37 30.70
N ILE A 554 -15.53 8.51 31.01
CA ILE A 554 -15.29 9.78 30.32
C ILE A 554 -14.07 10.49 30.92
N VAL A 555 -14.12 10.73 32.25
CA VAL A 555 -13.14 11.58 32.95
C VAL A 555 -11.90 10.80 33.36
N LYS A 556 -12.08 9.58 33.87
CA LYS A 556 -10.98 8.78 34.41
C LYS A 556 -9.89 8.51 33.38
N ASP A 557 -8.64 8.68 33.80
CA ASP A 557 -7.43 8.37 33.04
C ASP A 557 -7.30 9.13 31.69
N GLY A 558 -8.05 10.22 31.50
CA GLY A 558 -8.05 10.97 30.26
C GLY A 558 -8.52 10.15 29.04
N THR A 559 -9.54 9.32 29.22
CA THR A 559 -10.00 8.39 28.17
C THR A 559 -10.48 9.13 26.92
N VAL A 560 -11.16 10.27 27.06
CA VAL A 560 -11.64 11.08 25.93
C VAL A 560 -10.47 11.64 25.13
N GLN A 561 -9.39 12.06 25.79
CA GLN A 561 -8.17 12.58 25.14
C GLN A 561 -7.42 11.48 24.34
N LYS A 562 -7.65 10.22 24.67
CA LYS A 562 -7.07 9.06 23.97
C LYS A 562 -7.87 8.61 22.75
N ILE A 563 -9.02 9.25 22.46
CA ILE A 563 -9.79 9.01 21.22
C ILE A 563 -8.96 9.55 20.07
N SER A 564 -8.68 8.69 19.09
CA SER A 564 -7.95 9.02 17.86
C SER A 564 -8.94 9.26 16.71
N GLY A 565 -8.49 10.00 15.70
CA GLY A 565 -9.32 10.37 14.55
C GLY A 565 -9.93 11.77 14.71
N THR A 566 -9.80 12.58 13.65
CA THR A 566 -10.30 13.97 13.64
C THR A 566 -11.82 14.03 13.81
N THR A 567 -12.53 13.13 13.13
CA THR A 567 -14.01 13.05 13.18
C THR A 567 -14.48 12.60 14.56
N GLU A 568 -13.86 11.57 15.17
CA GLU A 568 -14.20 11.05 16.49
C GLU A 568 -13.91 12.08 17.60
N LYS A 569 -12.82 12.84 17.49
CA LYS A 569 -12.51 13.96 18.39
C LYS A 569 -13.57 15.06 18.29
N LYS A 570 -13.99 15.42 17.06
CA LYS A 570 -15.04 16.42 16.82
C LYS A 570 -16.41 15.95 17.37
N ILE A 571 -16.77 14.68 17.13
CA ILE A 571 -17.98 14.06 17.71
C ILE A 571 -17.93 14.16 19.24
N SER A 572 -16.82 13.81 19.85
CA SER A 572 -16.66 13.83 21.30
C SER A 572 -16.78 15.25 21.85
N ALA A 573 -16.13 16.23 21.22
CA ALA A 573 -16.21 17.63 21.62
C ALA A 573 -17.66 18.16 21.54
N VAL A 574 -18.34 17.94 20.41
CA VAL A 574 -19.73 18.38 20.22
C VAL A 574 -20.69 17.66 21.16
N GLY A 575 -20.52 16.34 21.35
CA GLY A 575 -21.36 15.55 22.27
C GLY A 575 -21.25 16.01 23.72
N ILE A 576 -20.01 16.23 24.22
CA ILE A 576 -19.80 16.75 25.58
C ILE A 576 -20.33 18.19 25.68
N THR A 577 -20.12 19.04 24.68
CA THR A 577 -20.67 20.41 24.67
C THR A 577 -22.19 20.38 24.80
N LYS A 578 -22.89 19.55 24.02
CA LYS A 578 -24.35 19.41 24.12
C LYS A 578 -24.79 18.87 25.48
N LEU A 579 -24.08 17.92 26.06
CA LEU A 579 -24.35 17.46 27.43
C LEU A 579 -24.27 18.64 28.41
N LEU A 580 -23.24 19.48 28.32
CA LEU A 580 -23.02 20.61 29.21
C LEU A 580 -23.98 21.82 28.96
N THR A 581 -24.49 22.01 27.74
CA THR A 581 -25.26 23.20 27.39
C THR A 581 -26.77 22.95 27.22
N GLU A 582 -27.17 21.72 26.92
CA GLU A 582 -28.54 21.40 26.53
C GLU A 582 -29.24 20.39 27.45
N THR A 583 -28.53 19.91 28.54
CA THR A 583 -29.02 18.82 29.40
C THR A 583 -29.36 19.34 30.80
N PRO A 584 -30.65 19.55 31.15
CA PRO A 584 -31.07 20.13 32.44
C PRO A 584 -30.57 19.39 33.66
N GLU A 585 -30.45 18.06 33.60
CA GLU A 585 -29.95 17.19 34.68
C GLU A 585 -28.53 17.53 35.13
N LEU A 586 -27.73 18.20 34.30
CA LEU A 586 -26.37 18.65 34.59
C LEU A 586 -26.30 20.09 35.12
N PHE A 587 -27.35 20.92 34.95
CA PHE A 587 -27.35 22.33 35.37
C PHE A 587 -27.81 22.58 36.83
N GLY A 588 -28.29 21.65 37.52
CA GLY A 588 -28.80 21.79 38.86
C GLY A 588 -29.65 20.59 39.26
N GLY A 589 -29.69 19.61 38.39
CA GLY A 589 -30.37 18.35 38.58
C GLY A 589 -29.50 17.30 39.27
N ALA A 590 -29.86 16.04 39.12
CA ALA A 590 -29.28 14.91 39.82
C ALA A 590 -27.79 14.68 39.49
N TYR A 591 -27.27 15.24 38.38
CA TYR A 591 -25.90 15.04 37.87
C TYR A 591 -25.09 16.32 37.82
N SER A 592 -25.46 17.37 38.57
CA SER A 592 -24.72 18.63 38.64
C SER A 592 -23.24 18.45 39.10
N ALA A 593 -22.96 17.46 39.88
CA ALA A 593 -21.60 17.12 40.33
C ALA A 593 -20.68 16.70 39.17
N GLN A 594 -21.20 16.17 38.06
CA GLN A 594 -20.45 15.77 36.88
C GLN A 594 -20.15 16.93 35.91
N PHE A 595 -20.75 18.10 36.11
CA PHE A 595 -20.58 19.25 35.21
C PHE A 595 -19.11 19.69 35.11
N VAL A 596 -18.46 19.99 36.23
CA VAL A 596 -17.05 20.46 36.26
C VAL A 596 -16.09 19.40 35.72
N PRO A 597 -16.16 18.11 36.11
CA PRO A 597 -15.33 17.06 35.53
C PRO A 597 -15.49 16.93 34.01
N LEU A 598 -16.70 16.98 33.47
CA LEU A 598 -16.95 16.92 32.02
C LEU A 598 -16.42 18.15 31.30
N LEU A 599 -16.57 19.35 31.89
CA LEU A 599 -15.99 20.59 31.34
C LEU A 599 -14.45 20.50 31.30
N THR A 600 -13.84 20.01 32.36
CA THR A 600 -12.39 19.81 32.42
C THR A 600 -11.91 18.82 31.32
N ALA A 601 -12.63 17.72 31.12
CA ALA A 601 -12.33 16.75 30.08
C ALA A 601 -12.47 17.35 28.67
N LEU A 602 -13.46 18.22 28.46
CA LEU A 602 -13.67 18.95 27.19
C LEU A 602 -12.53 19.95 26.92
N VAL A 603 -12.12 20.74 27.92
CA VAL A 603 -10.99 21.67 27.79
C VAL A 603 -9.71 20.90 27.45
N ALA A 604 -9.43 19.84 28.17
CA ALA A 604 -8.26 19.00 27.90
C ALA A 604 -8.28 18.37 26.49
N LEU A 605 -9.48 18.07 25.94
CA LEU A 605 -9.59 17.60 24.55
C LEU A 605 -9.24 18.68 23.54
N PHE A 606 -9.56 19.95 23.81
CA PHE A 606 -9.21 21.08 22.95
C PHE A 606 -7.74 21.51 23.03
N GLU A 607 -7.08 21.22 24.16
CA GLU A 607 -5.66 21.50 24.36
C GLU A 607 -4.75 20.47 23.68
N LEU A 608 -5.30 19.37 23.15
CA LEU A 608 -4.52 18.41 22.37
C LEU A 608 -3.93 19.09 21.14
N PRO A 609 -2.67 18.82 20.80
CA PRO A 609 -2.08 19.31 19.55
C PRO A 609 -2.92 18.81 18.37
N GLU A 610 -2.97 19.64 17.31
CA GLU A 610 -3.58 19.20 16.06
C GLU A 610 -2.89 17.91 15.60
N ASP A 611 -3.72 16.93 15.26
CA ASP A 611 -3.24 15.69 14.72
C ASP A 611 -2.70 15.97 13.30
N THR A 612 -1.38 16.20 13.22
CA THR A 612 -0.68 16.42 11.95
C THR A 612 -0.36 15.09 11.26
N SER A 613 -0.73 13.95 11.86
CA SER A 613 -0.71 12.69 11.15
C SER A 613 -1.67 12.82 9.97
N THR A 614 -1.10 12.75 8.76
CA THR A 614 -1.88 12.54 7.56
C THR A 614 -2.82 11.36 7.80
N PRO A 615 -4.09 11.44 7.39
CA PRO A 615 -4.99 10.31 7.48
C PRO A 615 -4.29 9.07 6.94
N ASP A 616 -4.47 7.92 7.58
CA ASP A 616 -3.88 6.62 7.20
C ASP A 616 -4.09 6.21 5.72
N ASN A 617 -4.85 7.00 4.97
CA ASN A 617 -5.02 6.91 3.51
C ASN A 617 -3.73 7.13 2.70
N GLU A 618 -2.63 7.62 3.29
CA GLU A 618 -1.31 7.69 2.63
C GLU A 618 -0.39 6.50 2.92
N HIS A 619 -0.74 5.63 3.85
CA HIS A 619 -0.10 4.34 3.95
C HIS A 619 -0.63 3.41 2.84
N PHE A 620 -0.13 3.63 1.63
CA PHE A 620 0.10 2.55 0.70
C PHE A 620 0.95 1.52 1.46
N ILE A 621 0.31 0.53 2.07
CA ILE A 621 0.98 -0.71 2.36
C ILE A 621 1.31 -1.23 0.97
N GLU A 622 2.56 -1.05 0.55
CA GLU A 622 3.05 -1.68 -0.66
C GLU A 622 2.88 -3.18 -0.41
N ILE A 623 1.92 -3.76 -1.12
CA ILE A 623 1.57 -5.18 -1.09
C ILE A 623 2.78 -6.05 -1.52
N GLU A 624 3.88 -5.41 -1.94
CA GLU A 624 5.09 -6.01 -2.49
C GLU A 624 5.76 -7.05 -1.57
N ASP A 625 5.52 -7.00 -0.26
CA ASP A 625 6.22 -7.86 0.71
C ASP A 625 5.41 -9.06 1.23
N THR A 626 4.18 -9.29 0.75
CA THR A 626 3.32 -10.31 1.36
C THR A 626 2.74 -11.28 0.33
N PRO A 627 3.09 -12.56 0.41
CA PRO A 627 2.55 -13.57 -0.49
C PRO A 627 1.09 -13.90 -0.13
N GLY A 628 0.22 -13.91 -1.16
CA GLY A 628 -1.13 -14.43 -1.08
C GLY A 628 -2.20 -13.43 -0.59
N TYR A 629 -3.45 -13.89 -0.55
CA TYR A 629 -4.57 -13.10 -0.05
C TYR A 629 -4.55 -13.00 1.48
N GLN A 630 -4.57 -11.77 2.01
CA GLN A 630 -4.68 -11.52 3.44
C GLN A 630 -5.81 -10.52 3.72
N THR A 631 -6.33 -10.52 4.94
CA THR A 631 -7.44 -9.64 5.35
C THR A 631 -7.11 -8.16 5.13
N ALA A 632 -5.87 -7.75 5.34
CA ALA A 632 -5.40 -6.39 5.12
C ALA A 632 -5.36 -5.98 3.64
N TYR A 633 -5.23 -6.95 2.71
CA TYR A 633 -5.15 -6.68 1.27
C TYR A 633 -6.51 -6.60 0.58
N SER A 634 -7.56 -7.02 1.25
CA SER A 634 -8.92 -6.87 0.73
C SER A 634 -9.40 -5.41 0.75
N GLN A 635 -8.65 -4.48 1.35
CA GLN A 635 -9.01 -3.08 1.40
C GLN A 635 -8.58 -2.34 0.13
N LEU A 636 -9.57 -1.82 -0.61
CA LEU A 636 -9.36 -0.98 -1.79
C LEU A 636 -9.23 0.48 -1.37
N ILE A 637 -8.11 1.11 -1.70
CA ILE A 637 -7.85 2.52 -1.38
C ILE A 637 -8.77 3.42 -2.18
N PHE A 638 -8.89 3.17 -3.48
CA PHE A 638 -9.75 3.98 -4.35
C PHE A 638 -11.24 3.68 -4.21
N ALA A 639 -11.63 2.61 -3.53
CA ALA A 639 -13.00 2.41 -3.08
C ALA A 639 -13.26 2.96 -1.67
N GLY A 640 -12.26 3.50 -0.98
CA GLY A 640 -12.38 4.02 0.39
C GLY A 640 -13.51 5.04 0.55
N LYS A 641 -14.16 5.06 1.71
CA LYS A 641 -15.18 6.08 2.03
C LYS A 641 -14.47 7.42 2.27
N PRO A 642 -14.91 8.53 1.66
CA PRO A 642 -14.45 9.83 2.12
C PRO A 642 -14.86 10.01 3.59
N ASP A 643 -14.01 10.65 4.41
CA ASP A 643 -14.36 11.03 5.77
C ASP A 643 -15.60 11.93 5.74
N MET A 644 -16.74 11.34 6.02
CA MET A 644 -18.00 12.07 6.10
C MET A 644 -18.32 12.33 7.57
N GLU A 645 -18.48 13.60 7.90
CA GLU A 645 -18.98 13.96 9.22
C GLU A 645 -20.41 13.42 9.41
N PRO A 646 -20.74 12.94 10.63
CA PRO A 646 -22.12 12.62 10.97
C PRO A 646 -23.09 13.75 10.62
N VAL A 647 -24.31 13.40 10.22
CA VAL A 647 -25.33 14.36 9.77
C VAL A 647 -25.57 15.47 10.81
N GLY A 648 -25.51 15.14 12.11
CA GLY A 648 -25.66 16.11 13.20
C GLY A 648 -24.50 17.09 13.37
N LEU A 649 -23.37 16.90 12.68
CA LEU A 649 -22.22 17.81 12.66
C LEU A 649 -22.20 18.72 11.43
N ALA A 650 -23.03 18.44 10.43
CA ALA A 650 -23.11 19.26 9.23
C ALA A 650 -23.51 20.70 9.59
N GLY A 651 -22.63 21.67 9.30
CA GLY A 651 -22.84 23.08 9.62
C GLY A 651 -22.52 23.50 11.06
N VAL A 652 -22.06 22.59 11.91
CA VAL A 652 -21.50 22.95 13.21
C VAL A 652 -20.09 23.50 12.98
N GLY A 653 -19.91 24.80 13.17
CA GLY A 653 -18.61 25.47 13.16
C GLY A 653 -17.68 24.93 14.25
N ASP A 654 -16.50 25.54 14.43
CA ASP A 654 -15.57 25.15 15.47
C ASP A 654 -16.28 25.12 16.85
N PRO A 655 -16.37 23.96 17.52
CA PRO A 655 -17.05 23.83 18.80
C PRO A 655 -16.46 24.73 19.91
N ARG A 656 -15.21 25.23 19.73
CA ARG A 656 -14.59 26.23 20.60
C ARG A 656 -15.38 27.54 20.67
N HIS A 657 -16.08 27.96 19.60
CA HIS A 657 -16.92 29.15 19.60
C HIS A 657 -18.15 29.02 20.48
N LYS A 658 -18.68 27.82 20.69
CA LYS A 658 -19.79 27.59 21.61
C LYS A 658 -19.39 27.62 23.09
N LEU A 659 -18.12 27.32 23.41
CA LEU A 659 -17.58 27.46 24.77
C LEU A 659 -17.48 28.91 25.22
N VAL A 660 -17.22 29.86 24.31
CA VAL A 660 -17.19 31.30 24.63
C VAL A 660 -18.58 31.73 25.13
N ILE A 661 -19.66 31.18 24.54
CA ILE A 661 -21.04 31.48 24.97
C ILE A 661 -21.29 30.91 26.38
N ILE A 662 -20.69 29.78 26.75
CA ILE A 662 -20.79 29.23 28.11
C ILE A 662 -20.11 30.15 29.12
N TRP A 663 -18.96 30.77 28.77
CA TRP A 663 -18.26 31.73 29.63
C TRP A 663 -19.02 33.06 29.81
N GLU A 664 -19.88 33.45 28.86
CA GLU A 664 -20.72 34.65 28.98
C GLU A 664 -21.99 34.40 29.80
N ILE A 665 -22.36 33.14 30.06
CA ILE A 665 -23.56 32.76 30.84
C ILE A 665 -23.20 32.48 32.32
N PHE A 666 -21.93 32.22 32.64
CA PHE A 666 -21.41 32.04 34.01
C PHE A 666 -20.50 33.20 34.43
#